data_c23e29c046494eb4612e0ad5c20cc8f2
#
_entry.id   c23e29c046494eb4612e0ad5c20cc8f2
#
_cell.length_a   1.000
_cell.length_b   1.000
_cell.length_c   1.000
_cell.angle_alpha   90.00
_cell.angle_beta   90.00
_cell.angle_gamma   90.00
#
_symmetry.space_group_name_H-M   'P 1'
#
loop_
_entity.id
_entity.type
_entity.pdbx_description
1 polymer ?
#
loop_
_entity_poly.entity_id
_entity_poly.type
_entity_poly.pdbx_seq_one_letter_code
_entity_poly.pdbx_strand_id
1 'polypeptide(L)'
;LAQSSLAQRVLVVYDPTSSDSVNVANHYLAARDIPTANLCAISPPEADTLLTWTTYVLEVQNPIQSCLDTVGPNQILYIVFSFIRPFKLTAQNGKVYAIDQYVADIWNQYSATDAFPYPVQQHPYFAVNQAQGNSYQSFLSLSAYRAQQGSLQIYSVWRLDGATAALAEGLVDKAIGAEQNGLTGQACLDLAHGPIAKELDAGDGSGDWELYMAGVFAGQAGFSVTEDSNPQEFGTPPAPDCPNAALYSGWYSLNHYNNAFTWNTGAIGFHLDSLSAADPRTGPNWSANAVQHGITVTSGAVAEPYLQGLAYPDGVFLNLFEGANVGDAFLRNEVWLKWMILNIGDPLYLPFSGGLPPFNGPNLQGSLVLDPQFVVGPSQSVGTINLPGPAPAGGTVVNLLSSKPSLASVPSSVTVPGGATSTNFNVSVVPQKSNVFVLISTSGGITEANTLGVVPMLGGLYLISPSVLGGGPVTAAVVLNNNAPAGGTTVSLTSSDPSVVPVPSSVTIPEGSYQFVFTLPTDPTSANTSVTIKASLDGTTVSGSITATQVIASLTVSPKSIVGGNTAHGTVTQTGPAYAGGIVVSLTSSDPSIAVVPNSVTVPAGATNVIFDITTSPVSSSTPVVITASSGASMKSFTITVTAPR
;
A
#
# COMPACT_ATOMS: atom_id res chain seq x y z
N LEU A 1 20.70 -6.08 20.70
CA LEU A 1 21.16 -4.92 21.47
C LEU A 1 20.41 -4.91 22.80
N ALA A 2 21.10 -4.60 23.91
CA ALA A 2 20.41 -4.42 25.20
C ALA A 2 19.45 -3.22 25.11
N GLN A 3 18.32 -3.25 25.81
CA GLN A 3 17.27 -2.24 25.76
C GLN A 3 17.80 -0.82 26.06
N SER A 4 18.75 -0.69 26.99
CA SER A 4 19.45 0.58 27.27
C SER A 4 20.23 1.14 26.07
N SER A 5 20.63 0.30 25.10
CA SER A 5 21.28 0.76 23.89
C SER A 5 20.28 1.21 22.80
N LEU A 6 19.04 0.75 22.83
CA LEU A 6 17.99 1.18 21.91
C LEU A 6 17.38 2.53 22.32
N ALA A 7 17.34 2.86 23.60
CA ALA A 7 16.92 4.17 24.10
C ALA A 7 17.73 5.33 23.47
N GLN A 8 19.01 5.10 23.21
CA GLN A 8 19.88 6.05 22.51
C GLN A 8 19.48 6.27 21.04
N ARG A 9 18.65 5.38 20.49
CA ARG A 9 18.27 5.31 19.08
C ARG A 9 16.87 5.86 18.79
N VAL A 10 16.25 6.55 19.77
CA VAL A 10 14.91 7.15 19.66
C VAL A 10 15.03 8.67 19.54
N LEU A 11 14.32 9.25 18.58
CA LEU A 11 14.04 10.69 18.50
C LEU A 11 12.62 10.92 18.99
N VAL A 12 12.45 11.76 19.99
CA VAL A 12 11.14 12.10 20.58
C VAL A 12 10.70 13.46 20.06
N VAL A 13 9.63 13.46 19.26
CA VAL A 13 9.07 14.65 18.62
C VAL A 13 7.91 15.17 19.45
N TYR A 14 7.95 16.44 19.83
CA TYR A 14 6.95 17.05 20.71
C TYR A 14 6.65 18.49 20.33
N ASP A 15 5.49 18.98 20.74
CA ASP A 15 5.12 20.39 20.63
C ASP A 15 5.41 21.11 21.95
N PRO A 16 6.38 22.04 21.99
CA PRO A 16 6.75 22.77 23.21
C PRO A 16 5.65 23.74 23.67
N THR A 17 4.65 24.03 22.86
CA THR A 17 3.52 24.91 23.20
C THR A 17 2.36 24.17 23.87
N SER A 18 2.33 22.83 23.73
CA SER A 18 1.33 21.95 24.34
C SER A 18 1.85 21.33 25.62
N SER A 19 1.24 21.64 26.77
CA SER A 19 1.61 21.04 28.06
C SER A 19 1.49 19.53 28.05
N ASP A 20 0.48 18.98 27.38
CA ASP A 20 0.24 17.54 27.29
C ASP A 20 1.35 16.86 26.46
N SER A 21 1.72 17.44 25.32
CA SER A 21 2.82 16.95 24.49
C SER A 21 4.16 16.95 25.25
N VAL A 22 4.44 18.03 25.99
CA VAL A 22 5.64 18.17 26.85
C VAL A 22 5.64 17.11 27.96
N ASN A 23 4.50 16.88 28.63
CA ASN A 23 4.39 15.90 29.70
C ASN A 23 4.64 14.48 29.20
N VAL A 24 3.97 14.07 28.11
CA VAL A 24 4.17 12.74 27.51
C VAL A 24 5.60 12.54 27.03
N ALA A 25 6.22 13.56 26.42
CA ALA A 25 7.62 13.48 26.00
C ALA A 25 8.56 13.29 27.21
N ASN A 26 8.41 14.09 28.26
CA ASN A 26 9.23 13.98 29.46
C ASN A 26 9.02 12.66 30.19
N HIS A 27 7.78 12.17 30.29
CA HIS A 27 7.46 10.86 30.84
C HIS A 27 8.20 9.76 30.08
N TYR A 28 8.12 9.79 28.74
CA TYR A 28 8.77 8.78 27.89
C TYR A 28 10.29 8.80 28.02
N LEU A 29 10.91 10.00 28.03
CA LEU A 29 12.36 10.13 28.25
C LEU A 29 12.77 9.51 29.58
N ALA A 30 12.06 9.83 30.67
CA ALA A 30 12.36 9.33 32.00
C ALA A 30 12.12 7.83 32.14
N ALA A 31 11.03 7.31 31.58
CA ALA A 31 10.64 5.92 31.69
C ALA A 31 11.56 4.96 30.89
N ARG A 32 12.15 5.45 29.79
CA ARG A 32 13.01 4.67 28.89
C ARG A 32 14.49 5.04 28.91
N ASP A 33 14.93 5.96 29.78
CA ASP A 33 16.29 6.49 29.80
C ASP A 33 16.75 7.06 28.44
N ILE A 34 15.85 7.74 27.73
CA ILE A 34 16.15 8.36 26.45
C ILE A 34 16.92 9.68 26.73
N PRO A 35 18.05 9.93 26.02
CA PRO A 35 18.80 11.17 26.21
C PRO A 35 17.97 12.40 25.87
N THR A 36 18.07 13.45 26.71
CA THR A 36 17.40 14.73 26.43
C THR A 36 17.86 15.40 25.13
N ALA A 37 19.06 15.07 24.66
CA ALA A 37 19.58 15.50 23.36
C ALA A 37 18.76 14.94 22.17
N ASN A 38 17.96 13.90 22.40
CA ASN A 38 17.09 13.27 21.40
C ASN A 38 15.67 13.88 21.39
N LEU A 39 15.43 14.98 22.11
CA LEU A 39 14.19 15.76 21.98
C LEU A 39 14.21 16.61 20.73
N CYS A 40 13.12 16.57 20.00
CA CYS A 40 12.89 17.36 18.79
C CYS A 40 11.62 18.19 18.93
N ALA A 41 11.77 19.48 19.11
CA ALA A 41 10.65 20.41 19.22
C ALA A 41 10.16 20.79 17.82
N ILE A 42 8.87 20.62 17.58
CA ILE A 42 8.18 21.12 16.39
C ILE A 42 6.90 21.83 16.81
N SER A 43 6.40 22.75 16.01
CA SER A 43 5.16 23.48 16.31
C SER A 43 4.22 23.45 15.11
N PRO A 44 3.69 22.29 14.73
CA PRO A 44 2.74 22.18 13.65
C PRO A 44 1.39 22.78 14.06
N PRO A 45 0.53 23.17 13.10
CA PRO A 45 -0.81 23.64 13.40
C PRO A 45 -1.61 22.62 14.21
N GLU A 46 -2.28 23.06 15.26
CA GLU A 46 -3.25 22.25 16.01
C GLU A 46 -4.55 22.03 15.19
N ALA A 47 -4.44 21.47 14.01
CA ALA A 47 -5.59 21.12 13.22
C ALA A 47 -5.90 19.63 13.40
N ASP A 48 -7.17 19.30 13.67
CA ASP A 48 -7.60 17.91 13.87
C ASP A 48 -7.31 17.01 12.69
N THR A 49 -7.09 17.56 11.50
CA THR A 49 -7.17 16.73 10.35
C THR A 49 -6.09 16.90 9.30
N LEU A 50 -5.68 18.09 8.88
CA LEU A 50 -5.02 18.09 7.57
C LEU A 50 -4.04 19.24 7.44
N LEU A 51 -2.77 18.90 7.36
CA LEU A 51 -1.78 19.80 6.82
C LEU A 51 -1.89 19.86 5.29
N THR A 52 -1.62 21.03 4.72
CA THR A 52 -1.24 21.08 3.31
C THR A 52 0.16 20.47 3.14
N TRP A 53 0.49 20.05 1.94
CA TRP A 53 1.83 19.54 1.66
C TRP A 53 2.93 20.54 2.04
N THR A 54 2.75 21.81 1.68
CA THR A 54 3.68 22.88 2.03
C THR A 54 3.86 22.99 3.55
N THR A 55 2.76 22.95 4.31
CA THR A 55 2.81 23.04 5.78
C THR A 55 3.53 21.81 6.35
N TYR A 56 3.25 20.60 5.82
CA TYR A 56 3.97 19.39 6.23
C TYR A 56 5.49 19.56 6.06
N VAL A 57 5.93 20.00 4.89
CA VAL A 57 7.37 20.17 4.62
C VAL A 57 8.00 21.22 5.56
N LEU A 58 7.35 22.34 5.76
CA LEU A 58 7.90 23.45 6.56
C LEU A 58 7.81 23.24 8.06
N GLU A 59 6.69 22.67 8.55
CA GLU A 59 6.39 22.61 9.99
C GLU A 59 6.66 21.22 10.62
N VAL A 60 6.81 20.18 9.79
CA VAL A 60 7.07 18.82 10.27
C VAL A 60 8.39 18.29 9.72
N GLN A 61 8.51 18.14 8.40
CA GLN A 61 9.67 17.52 7.76
C GLN A 61 10.98 18.25 8.09
N ASN A 62 11.09 19.54 7.73
CA ASN A 62 12.33 20.29 7.88
C ASN A 62 12.79 20.40 9.33
N PRO A 63 11.92 20.67 10.34
CA PRO A 63 12.31 20.63 11.75
C PRO A 63 12.83 19.26 12.19
N ILE A 64 12.15 18.16 11.82
CA ILE A 64 12.59 16.81 12.17
C ILE A 64 13.93 16.46 11.49
N GLN A 65 14.13 16.84 10.23
CA GLN A 65 15.42 16.67 9.54
C GLN A 65 16.54 17.43 10.28
N SER A 66 16.29 18.67 10.71
CA SER A 66 17.25 19.43 11.48
C SER A 66 17.61 18.79 12.84
N CYS A 67 16.63 18.19 13.51
CA CYS A 67 16.89 17.41 14.73
C CYS A 67 17.73 16.17 14.42
N LEU A 68 17.39 15.43 13.37
CA LEU A 68 18.14 14.24 12.93
C LEU A 68 19.58 14.59 12.55
N ASP A 69 19.80 15.73 11.87
CA ASP A 69 21.16 16.21 11.54
C ASP A 69 21.97 16.52 12.78
N THR A 70 21.32 17.05 13.83
CA THR A 70 21.95 17.37 15.11
C THR A 70 22.35 16.14 15.90
N VAL A 71 21.47 15.13 15.99
CA VAL A 71 21.70 13.90 16.75
C VAL A 71 22.55 12.89 15.96
N GLY A 72 22.49 12.98 14.63
CA GLY A 72 23.08 12.05 13.69
C GLY A 72 22.03 11.07 13.12
N PRO A 73 21.68 11.18 11.82
CA PRO A 73 20.57 10.42 11.23
C PRO A 73 20.78 8.90 11.29
N ASN A 74 22.02 8.43 11.30
CA ASN A 74 22.36 7.02 11.46
C ASN A 74 22.26 6.51 12.92
N GLN A 75 22.22 7.42 13.89
CA GLN A 75 22.04 7.05 15.30
C GLN A 75 20.59 6.68 15.59
N ILE A 76 19.63 7.31 14.94
CA ILE A 76 18.20 7.12 15.20
C ILE A 76 17.66 5.94 14.39
N LEU A 77 16.80 5.12 15.02
CA LEU A 77 16.02 4.04 14.41
C LEU A 77 14.53 4.30 14.52
N TYR A 78 14.11 4.93 15.64
CA TYR A 78 12.72 5.15 15.98
C TYR A 78 12.45 6.63 16.12
N ILE A 79 11.34 7.11 15.54
CA ILE A 79 10.84 8.47 15.74
C ILE A 79 9.49 8.35 16.42
N VAL A 80 9.32 9.01 17.56
CA VAL A 80 8.12 8.90 18.39
C VAL A 80 7.46 10.26 18.54
N PHE A 81 6.27 10.42 18.02
CA PHE A 81 5.43 11.58 18.21
C PHE A 81 4.74 11.51 19.57
N SER A 82 5.01 12.49 20.44
CA SER A 82 4.49 12.57 21.80
C SER A 82 3.26 13.46 21.89
N PHE A 83 2.08 12.86 21.82
CA PHE A 83 0.78 13.52 21.96
C PHE A 83 0.65 14.78 21.08
N ILE A 84 0.95 14.65 19.79
CA ILE A 84 1.04 15.76 18.84
C ILE A 84 0.17 15.52 17.61
N ARG A 85 -0.49 16.57 17.14
CA ARG A 85 -1.20 16.62 15.84
C ARG A 85 -0.31 17.29 14.79
N PRO A 86 -0.64 17.14 13.51
CA PRO A 86 -1.71 16.34 12.89
C PRO A 86 -1.31 14.88 12.64
N PHE A 87 -2.31 14.06 12.25
CA PHE A 87 -2.07 12.63 11.97
C PHE A 87 -1.95 12.35 10.47
N LYS A 88 -2.53 13.18 9.62
CA LYS A 88 -2.76 12.89 8.21
C LYS A 88 -2.61 14.10 7.30
N LEU A 89 -2.32 13.78 6.02
CA LEU A 89 -2.21 14.71 4.90
C LEU A 89 -3.32 14.43 3.89
N THR A 90 -3.94 15.45 3.32
CA THR A 90 -4.83 15.29 2.17
C THR A 90 -4.15 15.72 0.90
N ALA A 91 -4.13 14.85 -0.08
CA ALA A 91 -3.67 15.14 -1.43
C ALA A 91 -4.69 15.98 -2.21
N GLN A 92 -4.24 16.62 -3.29
CA GLN A 92 -5.10 17.39 -4.19
C GLN A 92 -6.23 16.56 -4.82
N ASN A 93 -6.04 15.23 -4.95
CA ASN A 93 -7.04 14.29 -5.44
C ASN A 93 -8.03 13.82 -4.35
N GLY A 94 -7.97 14.38 -3.13
CA GLY A 94 -8.82 14.04 -2.01
C GLY A 94 -8.39 12.77 -1.23
N LYS A 95 -7.35 12.05 -1.65
CA LYS A 95 -6.82 10.90 -0.88
C LYS A 95 -6.09 11.38 0.37
N VAL A 96 -6.21 10.58 1.43
CA VAL A 96 -5.63 10.87 2.75
C VAL A 96 -4.49 9.88 3.02
N TYR A 97 -3.40 10.39 3.57
CA TYR A 97 -2.17 9.66 3.86
C TYR A 97 -1.72 9.91 5.30
N ALA A 98 -1.06 8.95 5.94
CA ALA A 98 -0.47 9.14 7.27
C ALA A 98 0.81 9.97 7.19
N ILE A 99 0.95 10.97 8.05
CA ILE A 99 2.16 11.79 8.16
C ILE A 99 3.36 10.91 8.54
N ASP A 100 3.16 9.97 9.42
CA ASP A 100 4.17 9.06 9.96
C ASP A 100 4.88 8.28 8.86
N GLN A 101 4.15 7.88 7.84
CA GLN A 101 4.67 7.14 6.69
C GLN A 101 5.58 7.99 5.79
N TYR A 102 5.39 9.31 5.76
CA TYR A 102 6.30 10.25 5.09
C TYR A 102 7.52 10.56 5.93
N VAL A 103 7.36 10.61 7.27
CA VAL A 103 8.48 10.77 8.21
C VAL A 103 9.36 9.52 8.26
N ALA A 104 8.80 8.32 8.05
CA ALA A 104 9.58 7.08 7.96
C ALA A 104 10.62 7.10 6.83
N ASP A 105 10.35 7.84 5.76
CA ASP A 105 11.20 8.00 4.55
C ASP A 105 11.64 9.45 4.34
N ILE A 106 11.89 10.17 5.42
CA ILE A 106 12.07 11.63 5.45
C ILE A 106 13.24 12.15 4.60
N TRP A 107 14.22 11.29 4.26
CA TRP A 107 15.41 11.66 3.50
C TRP A 107 15.22 11.62 1.97
N ASN A 108 14.07 11.24 1.49
CA ASN A 108 13.74 11.26 0.06
C ASN A 108 13.46 12.68 -0.51
N GLN A 109 14.08 13.71 0.05
CA GLN A 109 14.20 15.09 -0.42
C GLN A 109 12.89 15.69 -0.99
N TYR A 110 11.84 15.72 -0.20
CA TYR A 110 10.60 16.36 -0.60
C TYR A 110 10.71 17.89 -0.50
N SER A 111 10.33 18.58 -1.58
CA SER A 111 10.23 20.02 -1.60
C SER A 111 8.81 20.51 -1.30
N ALA A 112 8.67 21.67 -0.66
CA ALA A 112 7.38 22.30 -0.39
C ALA A 112 6.58 22.64 -1.67
N THR A 113 7.26 22.68 -2.82
CA THR A 113 6.67 22.97 -4.14
C THR A 113 6.41 21.73 -4.99
N ASP A 114 6.76 20.55 -4.49
CA ASP A 114 6.56 19.30 -5.22
C ASP A 114 5.07 18.96 -5.34
N ALA A 115 4.75 18.18 -6.36
CA ALA A 115 3.40 17.63 -6.51
C ALA A 115 3.17 16.51 -5.50
N PHE A 116 2.10 16.61 -4.72
CA PHE A 116 1.67 15.60 -3.75
C PHE A 116 0.40 14.88 -4.26
N PRO A 117 0.23 13.54 -4.13
CA PRO A 117 1.09 12.61 -3.39
C PRO A 117 2.25 12.07 -4.22
N TYR A 118 3.31 11.67 -3.52
CA TYR A 118 4.37 10.88 -4.12
C TYR A 118 3.91 9.44 -4.37
N PRO A 119 4.52 8.75 -5.34
CA PRO A 119 4.26 7.34 -5.56
C PRO A 119 4.53 6.52 -4.29
N VAL A 120 3.59 5.65 -3.95
CA VAL A 120 3.77 4.64 -2.91
C VAL A 120 4.94 3.73 -3.29
N GLN A 121 5.77 3.40 -2.32
CA GLN A 121 6.95 2.55 -2.53
C GLN A 121 6.87 1.35 -1.61
N GLN A 122 7.31 0.18 -2.12
CA GLN A 122 7.48 -0.97 -1.24
C GLN A 122 8.53 -0.67 -0.19
N HIS A 123 8.22 -1.00 1.06
CA HIS A 123 9.11 -0.78 2.19
C HIS A 123 10.35 -1.70 2.06
N PRO A 124 11.58 -1.15 2.00
CA PRO A 124 12.77 -1.97 1.75
C PRO A 124 13.08 -2.98 2.86
N TYR A 125 12.63 -2.73 4.08
CA TYR A 125 12.77 -3.65 5.22
C TYR A 125 11.67 -4.71 5.27
N PHE A 126 10.64 -4.58 4.45
CA PHE A 126 9.54 -5.55 4.37
C PHE A 126 10.07 -6.94 4.01
N ALA A 127 9.68 -7.93 4.79
CA ALA A 127 10.04 -9.32 4.53
C ALA A 127 9.12 -9.91 3.46
N VAL A 128 9.42 -9.65 2.20
CA VAL A 128 8.64 -10.02 0.99
C VAL A 128 8.11 -11.46 0.98
N ASN A 129 8.70 -12.34 1.78
CA ASN A 129 8.39 -13.76 1.77
C ASN A 129 7.24 -14.15 2.73
N GLN A 130 6.77 -13.26 3.57
CA GLN A 130 5.72 -13.60 4.55
C GLN A 130 4.33 -13.47 3.93
N ALA A 131 4.08 -12.38 3.24
CA ALA A 131 2.78 -12.08 2.63
C ALA A 131 2.39 -12.95 1.42
N GLN A 132 3.31 -13.71 0.90
CA GLN A 132 3.07 -14.57 -0.27
C GLN A 132 3.26 -16.06 0.02
N GLY A 133 3.23 -16.45 1.30
CA GLY A 133 3.36 -17.85 1.71
C GLY A 133 4.74 -18.44 1.44
N ASN A 134 5.75 -17.63 1.18
CA ASN A 134 7.13 -18.06 1.11
C ASN A 134 7.67 -18.28 2.53
N SER A 135 8.66 -19.13 2.67
CA SER A 135 9.23 -19.51 3.98
C SER A 135 9.51 -18.27 4.84
N TYR A 136 8.95 -18.25 6.05
CA TYR A 136 9.18 -17.19 7.01
C TYR A 136 10.69 -17.02 7.23
N GLN A 137 11.18 -15.79 7.05
CA GLN A 137 12.58 -15.49 7.30
C GLN A 137 12.78 -15.20 8.78
N SER A 138 13.87 -15.68 9.34
CA SER A 138 14.30 -15.35 10.70
C SER A 138 14.31 -13.84 10.91
N PHE A 139 13.94 -13.40 12.11
CA PHE A 139 13.92 -11.99 12.47
C PHE A 139 15.31 -11.38 12.29
N LEU A 140 15.33 -10.22 11.63
CA LEU A 140 16.49 -9.36 11.50
C LEU A 140 16.10 -7.97 12.01
N SER A 141 16.75 -7.45 13.04
CA SER A 141 16.43 -6.13 13.59
C SER A 141 16.67 -5.00 12.58
N LEU A 142 15.91 -3.89 12.69
CA LEU A 142 16.11 -2.69 11.87
C LEU A 142 17.55 -2.19 11.93
N SER A 143 18.17 -2.25 13.10
CA SER A 143 19.59 -1.89 13.28
C SER A 143 20.53 -2.74 12.45
N ALA A 144 20.33 -4.07 12.47
CA ALA A 144 21.14 -5.00 11.70
C ALA A 144 20.89 -4.86 10.19
N TYR A 145 19.63 -4.68 9.79
CA TYR A 145 19.26 -4.46 8.41
C TYR A 145 19.92 -3.19 7.85
N ARG A 146 19.79 -2.05 8.54
CA ARG A 146 20.45 -0.79 8.11
C ARG A 146 21.96 -0.91 8.03
N ALA A 147 22.58 -1.65 8.95
CA ALA A 147 24.03 -1.91 8.90
C ALA A 147 24.45 -2.70 7.66
N GLN A 148 23.60 -3.61 7.17
CA GLN A 148 23.85 -4.35 5.92
C GLN A 148 23.64 -3.49 4.67
N GLN A 149 22.70 -2.53 4.70
CA GLN A 149 22.37 -1.67 3.56
C GLN A 149 23.27 -0.42 3.43
N GLY A 150 24.08 -0.14 4.41
CA GLY A 150 25.11 0.91 4.40
C GLY A 150 24.59 2.35 4.51
N SER A 151 23.77 2.81 3.57
CA SER A 151 23.30 4.22 3.51
C SER A 151 21.79 4.37 3.67
N LEU A 152 21.06 3.28 3.87
CA LEU A 152 19.60 3.34 3.97
C LEU A 152 19.15 4.00 5.28
N GLN A 153 18.41 5.08 5.18
CA GLN A 153 17.89 5.86 6.32
C GLN A 153 16.35 5.79 6.33
N ILE A 154 15.81 4.67 6.81
CA ILE A 154 14.39 4.50 7.12
C ILE A 154 14.23 4.44 8.64
N TYR A 155 13.08 4.91 9.12
CA TYR A 155 12.76 4.98 10.54
C TYR A 155 11.46 4.25 10.84
N SER A 156 11.40 3.59 12.01
CA SER A 156 10.12 3.12 12.56
C SER A 156 9.45 4.30 13.27
N VAL A 157 8.29 4.73 12.78
CA VAL A 157 7.59 5.92 13.29
C VAL A 157 6.37 5.50 14.09
N TRP A 158 6.26 6.04 15.30
CA TRP A 158 5.26 5.66 16.29
C TRP A 158 4.65 6.86 16.98
N ARG A 159 3.51 6.66 17.63
CA ARG A 159 2.83 7.68 18.42
C ARG A 159 2.56 7.20 19.84
N LEU A 160 2.88 8.05 20.80
CA LEU A 160 2.33 8.00 22.15
C LEU A 160 1.11 8.92 22.14
N ASP A 161 -0.07 8.36 21.86
CA ASP A 161 -1.29 9.12 21.63
C ASP A 161 -2.53 8.37 22.18
N GLY A 162 -3.64 9.07 22.31
CA GLY A 162 -4.89 8.57 22.84
C GLY A 162 -5.82 9.71 23.21
N ALA A 163 -6.99 9.43 23.78
CA ALA A 163 -7.97 10.44 24.12
C ALA A 163 -7.47 11.47 25.15
N THR A 164 -6.46 11.11 25.96
CA THR A 164 -5.83 11.99 26.94
C THR A 164 -4.33 11.72 27.03
N ALA A 165 -3.55 12.71 27.47
CA ALA A 165 -2.12 12.55 27.74
C ALA A 165 -1.83 11.39 28.72
N ALA A 166 -2.67 11.21 29.73
CA ALA A 166 -2.52 10.10 30.69
C ALA A 166 -2.66 8.72 30.04
N LEU A 167 -3.52 8.57 29.01
CA LEU A 167 -3.61 7.33 28.24
C LEU A 167 -2.35 7.12 27.41
N ALA A 168 -1.80 8.18 26.82
CA ALA A 168 -0.56 8.12 26.06
C ALA A 168 0.65 7.72 26.94
N GLU A 169 0.78 8.31 28.13
CA GLU A 169 1.79 7.92 29.15
C GLU A 169 1.60 6.46 29.58
N GLY A 170 0.34 6.06 29.80
CA GLY A 170 -0.04 4.69 30.18
C GLY A 170 0.33 3.62 29.13
N LEU A 171 0.55 3.96 27.85
CA LEU A 171 1.07 3.01 26.87
C LEU A 171 2.50 2.59 27.23
N VAL A 172 3.31 3.54 27.64
CA VAL A 172 4.70 3.30 28.07
C VAL A 172 4.74 2.49 29.36
N ASP A 173 3.94 2.88 30.35
CA ASP A 173 3.92 2.21 31.67
C ASP A 173 3.47 0.75 31.56
N LYS A 174 2.44 0.49 30.75
CA LYS A 174 1.95 -0.87 30.48
C LYS A 174 2.97 -1.71 29.71
N ALA A 175 3.67 -1.12 28.75
CA ALA A 175 4.74 -1.79 28.03
C ALA A 175 5.88 -2.23 28.99
N ILE A 176 6.37 -1.32 29.82
CA ILE A 176 7.41 -1.61 30.83
C ILE A 176 6.91 -2.63 31.87
N GLY A 177 5.66 -2.50 32.32
CA GLY A 177 5.06 -3.44 33.24
C GLY A 177 4.99 -4.86 32.67
N ALA A 178 4.68 -5.00 31.39
CA ALA A 178 4.66 -6.30 30.72
C ALA A 178 6.08 -6.86 30.47
N GLU A 179 7.07 -6.03 30.17
CA GLU A 179 8.47 -6.45 30.08
C GLU A 179 9.01 -7.03 31.38
N GLN A 180 8.55 -6.50 32.52
CA GLN A 180 8.94 -6.97 33.84
C GLN A 180 8.23 -8.24 34.28
N ASN A 181 6.94 -8.39 33.92
CA ASN A 181 6.07 -9.44 34.42
C ASN A 181 5.75 -10.53 33.39
N GLY A 182 6.10 -10.30 32.12
CA GLY A 182 5.72 -11.14 30.98
C GLY A 182 4.33 -10.77 30.42
N LEU A 183 4.16 -10.82 29.10
CA LEU A 183 2.87 -10.73 28.46
C LEU A 183 2.21 -12.12 28.49
N THR A 184 1.04 -12.24 29.14
CA THR A 184 0.29 -13.47 29.27
C THR A 184 -1.18 -13.23 28.95
N GLY A 185 -1.90 -14.29 28.52
CA GLY A 185 -3.33 -14.22 28.23
C GLY A 185 -3.73 -15.08 27.04
N GLN A 186 -4.71 -14.61 26.30
CA GLN A 186 -5.22 -15.27 25.10
C GLN A 186 -4.75 -14.54 23.84
N ALA A 187 -4.58 -15.29 22.75
CA ALA A 187 -4.54 -14.77 21.40
C ALA A 187 -5.92 -14.97 20.76
N CYS A 188 -6.54 -13.90 20.32
CA CYS A 188 -7.86 -13.92 19.70
C CYS A 188 -7.73 -13.48 18.24
N LEU A 189 -8.19 -14.31 17.32
CA LEU A 189 -8.12 -14.11 15.88
C LEU A 189 -9.53 -14.12 15.29
N ASP A 190 -9.89 -13.06 14.59
CA ASP A 190 -11.21 -12.87 14.00
C ASP A 190 -11.13 -13.01 12.47
N LEU A 191 -11.57 -14.15 11.96
CA LEU A 191 -11.53 -14.50 10.54
C LEU A 191 -12.90 -14.20 9.92
N ALA A 192 -12.98 -13.19 9.06
CA ALA A 192 -14.26 -12.66 8.57
C ALA A 192 -15.04 -13.57 7.62
N HIS A 193 -14.37 -14.47 6.90
CA HIS A 193 -14.96 -15.17 5.76
C HIS A 193 -15.30 -16.64 6.01
N GLY A 194 -15.12 -17.14 7.23
CA GLY A 194 -15.48 -18.51 7.62
C GLY A 194 -14.32 -19.51 7.50
N PRO A 195 -14.55 -20.83 7.40
CA PRO A 195 -13.48 -21.83 7.51
C PRO A 195 -12.42 -21.67 6.42
N ILE A 196 -11.15 -21.61 6.79
CA ILE A 196 -9.96 -21.42 5.93
C ILE A 196 -9.96 -22.24 4.64
N ALA A 197 -10.56 -23.44 4.65
CA ALA A 197 -10.69 -24.28 3.46
C ALA A 197 -11.48 -23.64 2.31
N LYS A 198 -12.30 -22.60 2.57
CA LYS A 198 -13.08 -21.86 1.58
C LYS A 198 -12.40 -20.57 1.11
N GLU A 199 -11.44 -20.08 1.85
CA GLU A 199 -10.96 -18.71 1.76
C GLU A 199 -9.69 -18.54 0.92
N LEU A 200 -8.91 -19.59 0.79
CA LEU A 200 -7.74 -19.63 -0.08
C LEU A 200 -8.05 -19.39 -1.58
N ASP A 201 -9.32 -19.38 -1.95
CA ASP A 201 -9.78 -19.16 -3.33
C ASP A 201 -10.30 -17.73 -3.59
N ALA A 202 -10.42 -16.85 -2.58
CA ALA A 202 -10.96 -15.49 -2.69
C ALA A 202 -9.86 -14.42 -2.46
N GLY A 203 -10.05 -13.24 -3.03
CA GLY A 203 -9.10 -12.11 -2.91
C GLY A 203 -8.83 -11.68 -1.46
N ASP A 204 -9.82 -11.79 -0.58
CA ASP A 204 -9.71 -11.47 0.85
C ASP A 204 -9.21 -12.65 1.70
N GLY A 205 -9.17 -13.86 1.13
CA GLY A 205 -8.72 -15.09 1.81
C GLY A 205 -7.24 -15.07 2.20
N SER A 206 -6.43 -14.17 1.64
CA SER A 206 -5.05 -13.98 2.11
C SER A 206 -5.00 -13.40 3.51
N GLY A 207 -5.91 -12.48 3.86
CA GLY A 207 -5.99 -11.90 5.20
C GLY A 207 -6.41 -12.92 6.26
N ASP A 208 -7.42 -13.74 5.96
CA ASP A 208 -7.83 -14.83 6.86
C ASP A 208 -6.74 -15.88 7.04
N TRP A 209 -5.97 -16.17 5.98
CA TRP A 209 -4.78 -17.02 6.09
C TRP A 209 -3.74 -16.45 7.04
N GLU A 210 -3.45 -15.14 6.94
CA GLU A 210 -2.51 -14.45 7.83
C GLU A 210 -2.99 -14.47 9.29
N LEU A 211 -4.29 -14.29 9.52
CA LEU A 211 -4.90 -14.39 10.84
C LEU A 211 -4.80 -15.80 11.40
N TYR A 212 -5.12 -16.81 10.59
CA TYR A 212 -4.98 -18.21 10.98
C TYR A 212 -3.51 -18.55 11.35
N MET A 213 -2.55 -18.13 10.52
CA MET A 213 -1.15 -18.39 10.79
C MET A 213 -0.67 -17.65 12.05
N ALA A 214 -1.18 -16.43 12.29
CA ALA A 214 -0.93 -15.72 13.54
C ALA A 214 -1.42 -16.53 14.76
N GLY A 215 -2.60 -17.17 14.66
CA GLY A 215 -3.13 -18.11 15.66
C GLY A 215 -2.24 -19.35 15.85
N VAL A 216 -1.79 -19.94 14.75
CA VAL A 216 -0.85 -21.08 14.80
C VAL A 216 0.43 -20.70 15.54
N PHE A 217 1.04 -19.56 15.23
CA PHE A 217 2.26 -19.09 15.90
C PHE A 217 2.03 -18.75 17.37
N ALA A 218 0.90 -18.12 17.70
CA ALA A 218 0.54 -17.83 19.07
C ALA A 218 0.36 -19.13 19.89
N GLY A 219 -0.31 -20.14 19.33
CA GLY A 219 -0.45 -21.46 19.96
C GLY A 219 0.89 -22.14 20.19
N GLN A 220 1.81 -22.09 19.22
CA GLN A 220 3.17 -22.63 19.35
C GLN A 220 4.00 -21.85 20.41
N ALA A 221 3.76 -20.57 20.55
CA ALA A 221 4.36 -19.73 21.58
C ALA A 221 3.76 -19.96 22.99
N GLY A 222 2.76 -20.83 23.10
CA GLY A 222 2.13 -21.23 24.36
C GLY A 222 0.92 -20.42 24.79
N PHE A 223 0.38 -19.57 23.92
CA PHE A 223 -0.87 -18.85 24.18
C PHE A 223 -2.09 -19.77 23.98
N SER A 224 -3.12 -19.55 24.79
CA SER A 224 -4.45 -20.08 24.49
C SER A 224 -5.01 -19.29 23.30
N VAL A 225 -5.40 -19.99 22.23
CA VAL A 225 -5.88 -19.34 21.00
C VAL A 225 -7.40 -19.50 20.91
N THR A 226 -8.08 -18.39 20.63
CA THR A 226 -9.50 -18.35 20.26
C THR A 226 -9.58 -17.81 18.85
N GLU A 227 -9.95 -18.69 17.91
CA GLU A 227 -10.27 -18.32 16.53
C GLU A 227 -11.79 -18.22 16.37
N ASP A 228 -12.24 -17.13 15.78
CA ASP A 228 -13.62 -16.97 15.37
C ASP A 228 -13.72 -16.90 13.86
N SER A 229 -14.65 -17.65 13.30
CA SER A 229 -14.95 -17.65 11.85
C SER A 229 -16.41 -17.32 11.58
N ASN A 230 -17.10 -16.75 12.58
CA ASN A 230 -18.44 -16.23 12.38
C ASN A 230 -18.41 -14.94 11.56
N PRO A 231 -19.49 -14.65 10.83
CA PRO A 231 -19.57 -13.39 10.09
C PRO A 231 -19.82 -12.15 10.98
N GLN A 232 -19.81 -12.24 12.28
CA GLN A 232 -19.92 -11.13 13.24
C GLN A 232 -18.57 -10.95 13.95
N GLU A 233 -18.23 -9.72 14.24
CA GLU A 233 -17.06 -9.39 15.05
C GLU A 233 -17.14 -9.92 16.48
N PHE A 234 -16.01 -10.13 17.12
CA PHE A 234 -15.94 -10.52 18.53
C PHE A 234 -16.91 -9.72 19.41
N GLY A 235 -17.63 -10.41 20.32
CA GLY A 235 -18.62 -9.83 21.22
C GLY A 235 -20.01 -9.65 20.65
N THR A 236 -20.22 -9.87 19.36
CA THR A 236 -21.55 -9.90 18.74
C THR A 236 -21.98 -11.37 18.54
N PRO A 237 -22.95 -11.89 19.29
CA PRO A 237 -23.32 -13.30 19.18
C PRO A 237 -23.71 -13.70 17.74
N PRO A 238 -23.27 -14.87 17.23
CA PRO A 238 -22.63 -15.96 17.96
C PRO A 238 -21.11 -15.85 18.20
N ALA A 239 -20.45 -14.78 17.77
CA ALA A 239 -19.04 -14.58 18.01
C ALA A 239 -18.73 -14.45 19.51
N PRO A 240 -17.61 -15.00 20.00
CA PRO A 240 -17.24 -14.97 21.42
C PRO A 240 -16.72 -13.61 21.87
N ASP A 241 -16.62 -13.41 23.19
CA ASP A 241 -15.77 -12.39 23.79
C ASP A 241 -14.32 -12.89 23.89
N CYS A 242 -13.38 -11.95 24.02
CA CYS A 242 -11.97 -12.23 24.27
C CYS A 242 -11.57 -11.72 25.67
N PRO A 243 -11.91 -12.43 26.75
CA PRO A 243 -11.43 -12.10 28.08
C PRO A 243 -9.93 -12.40 28.19
N ASN A 244 -9.17 -11.60 28.98
CA ASN A 244 -7.71 -11.75 29.14
C ASN A 244 -6.95 -11.66 27.80
N ALA A 245 -7.31 -10.71 26.93
CA ALA A 245 -6.68 -10.51 25.64
C ALA A 245 -5.21 -10.05 25.80
N ALA A 246 -4.29 -10.85 25.30
CA ALA A 246 -2.87 -10.51 25.19
C ALA A 246 -2.51 -10.12 23.76
N LEU A 247 -3.01 -10.91 22.80
CA LEU A 247 -2.80 -10.70 21.36
C LEU A 247 -4.15 -10.71 20.66
N TYR A 248 -4.30 -9.80 19.70
CA TYR A 248 -5.48 -9.75 18.86
C TYR A 248 -5.12 -9.32 17.43
N SER A 249 -5.70 -9.97 16.47
CA SER A 249 -5.90 -9.42 15.13
C SER A 249 -7.16 -9.98 14.51
N GLY A 250 -7.82 -9.16 13.70
CA GLY A 250 -9.05 -9.55 13.05
C GLY A 250 -9.54 -8.47 12.13
N TRP A 251 -10.59 -8.76 11.37
CA TRP A 251 -11.27 -7.79 10.56
C TRP A 251 -12.77 -8.00 10.61
N TYR A 252 -13.54 -7.00 10.37
CA TYR A 252 -14.95 -7.12 10.07
C TYR A 252 -15.71 -5.80 9.98
N SER A 253 -15.56 -4.89 10.94
CA SER A 253 -16.42 -3.71 11.03
C SER A 253 -15.69 -2.43 10.68
N LEU A 254 -16.03 -1.86 9.54
CA LEU A 254 -15.45 -0.61 9.07
C LEU A 254 -15.61 0.51 10.11
N ASN A 255 -14.47 1.08 10.56
CA ASN A 255 -14.44 2.22 11.47
C ASN A 255 -15.25 2.00 12.75
N HIS A 256 -15.19 0.79 13.32
CA HIS A 256 -15.95 0.39 14.48
C HIS A 256 -15.09 -0.35 15.50
N TYR A 257 -15.45 -0.27 16.78
CA TYR A 257 -14.88 -1.03 17.88
C TYR A 257 -16.00 -1.66 18.70
N ASN A 258 -15.99 -2.97 18.80
CA ASN A 258 -16.85 -3.68 19.72
C ASN A 258 -16.08 -3.98 21.00
N ASN A 259 -16.65 -3.65 22.17
CA ASN A 259 -15.99 -3.82 23.46
C ASN A 259 -16.08 -5.28 23.94
N ALA A 260 -15.47 -6.18 23.17
CA ALA A 260 -15.41 -7.61 23.43
C ALA A 260 -14.17 -8.03 24.24
N PHE A 261 -13.31 -7.09 24.59
CA PHE A 261 -11.98 -7.38 25.10
C PHE A 261 -11.81 -6.95 26.55
N THR A 262 -11.17 -7.81 27.35
CA THR A 262 -10.49 -7.40 28.60
C THR A 262 -8.99 -7.47 28.32
N TRP A 263 -8.39 -6.31 28.04
CA TRP A 263 -6.98 -6.19 27.68
C TRP A 263 -6.06 -6.41 28.88
N ASN A 264 -5.12 -7.33 28.75
CA ASN A 264 -4.06 -7.50 29.73
C ASN A 264 -2.99 -6.42 29.59
N THR A 265 -2.27 -6.14 30.67
CA THR A 265 -1.10 -5.23 30.63
C THR A 265 -0.10 -5.72 29.58
N GLY A 266 0.26 -4.86 28.64
CA GLY A 266 1.15 -5.21 27.54
C GLY A 266 0.43 -5.72 26.28
N ALA A 267 -0.90 -5.84 26.28
CA ALA A 267 -1.64 -6.38 25.13
C ALA A 267 -1.34 -5.65 23.81
N ILE A 268 -1.20 -6.44 22.76
CA ILE A 268 -0.91 -6.00 21.39
C ILE A 268 -2.08 -6.45 20.51
N GLY A 269 -2.69 -5.51 19.81
CA GLY A 269 -3.78 -5.87 18.90
C GLY A 269 -4.05 -4.79 17.86
N PHE A 270 -4.49 -5.23 16.70
CA PHE A 270 -4.81 -4.35 15.57
C PHE A 270 -5.88 -4.97 14.68
N HIS A 271 -6.68 -4.11 14.11
CA HIS A 271 -7.82 -4.50 13.31
C HIS A 271 -7.55 -4.21 11.84
N LEU A 272 -7.79 -5.21 10.98
CA LEU A 272 -7.55 -5.13 9.54
C LEU A 272 -8.73 -4.46 8.83
N ASP A 273 -8.94 -3.20 9.09
CA ASP A 273 -10.00 -2.44 8.44
C ASP A 273 -9.53 -1.06 7.98
N SER A 274 -10.31 -0.46 7.09
CA SER A 274 -10.17 0.92 6.69
C SER A 274 -10.64 1.84 7.80
N LEU A 275 -9.95 2.98 7.97
CA LEU A 275 -10.28 3.99 8.97
C LEU A 275 -10.10 3.52 10.42
N SER A 276 -9.47 2.39 10.67
CA SER A 276 -9.23 1.84 12.01
C SER A 276 -8.45 2.78 12.95
N ALA A 277 -7.67 3.72 12.40
CA ALA A 277 -6.99 4.79 13.11
C ALA A 277 -7.27 6.17 12.49
N ALA A 278 -8.49 6.41 12.03
CA ALA A 278 -8.88 7.68 11.38
C ALA A 278 -8.63 8.90 12.27
N ASP A 279 -8.80 8.75 13.57
CA ASP A 279 -8.41 9.70 14.61
C ASP A 279 -7.99 8.90 15.86
N PRO A 280 -6.72 8.90 16.27
CA PRO A 280 -6.23 8.12 17.41
C PRO A 280 -6.76 8.59 18.76
N ARG A 281 -7.45 9.73 18.83
CA ARG A 281 -7.96 10.33 20.08
C ARG A 281 -9.46 10.18 20.26
N THR A 282 -10.22 10.20 19.15
CA THR A 282 -11.69 10.29 19.23
C THR A 282 -12.36 9.49 18.10
N GLY A 283 -13.69 9.37 18.20
CA GLY A 283 -14.49 8.74 17.16
C GLY A 283 -14.76 7.25 17.37
N PRO A 284 -15.47 6.63 16.44
CA PRO A 284 -15.88 5.23 16.56
C PRO A 284 -14.77 4.23 16.16
N ASN A 285 -13.63 4.72 15.64
CA ASN A 285 -12.59 3.88 15.08
C ASN A 285 -11.96 2.92 16.10
N TRP A 286 -11.45 1.81 15.60
CA TRP A 286 -10.97 0.71 16.41
C TRP A 286 -9.82 1.11 17.33
N SER A 287 -8.78 1.75 16.80
CA SER A 287 -7.54 2.04 17.54
C SER A 287 -7.76 3.02 18.71
N ALA A 288 -8.53 4.10 18.52
CA ALA A 288 -8.84 5.06 19.59
C ALA A 288 -9.58 4.38 20.75
N ASN A 289 -10.57 3.55 20.43
CA ASN A 289 -11.36 2.84 21.44
C ASN A 289 -10.54 1.74 22.12
N ALA A 290 -9.71 0.99 21.40
CA ALA A 290 -8.84 -0.01 21.99
C ALA A 290 -7.87 0.61 23.03
N VAL A 291 -7.27 1.78 22.71
CA VAL A 291 -6.43 2.53 23.65
C VAL A 291 -7.23 2.98 24.86
N GLN A 292 -8.43 3.49 24.68
CA GLN A 292 -9.31 3.92 25.76
C GLN A 292 -9.72 2.75 26.67
N HIS A 293 -9.87 1.54 26.14
CA HIS A 293 -10.23 0.33 26.89
C HIS A 293 -9.02 -0.45 27.41
N GLY A 294 -7.80 0.05 27.20
CA GLY A 294 -6.63 -0.44 27.93
C GLY A 294 -5.58 -1.17 27.12
N ILE A 295 -5.71 -1.31 25.80
CA ILE A 295 -4.64 -1.90 24.96
C ILE A 295 -3.34 -1.14 25.13
N THR A 296 -2.21 -1.80 24.91
CA THR A 296 -0.87 -1.19 25.04
C THR A 296 -0.28 -0.81 23.70
N VAL A 297 -0.51 -1.62 22.68
CA VAL A 297 -0.01 -1.40 21.30
C VAL A 297 -1.12 -1.66 20.31
N THR A 298 -1.27 -0.75 19.36
CA THR A 298 -2.17 -0.93 18.22
C THR A 298 -1.60 -0.29 16.95
N SER A 299 -2.12 -0.70 15.82
CA SER A 299 -1.85 -0.14 14.49
C SER A 299 -3.16 -0.01 13.73
N GLY A 300 -3.25 0.94 12.82
CA GLY A 300 -4.45 1.08 12.01
C GLY A 300 -4.30 2.11 10.90
N ALA A 301 -5.31 2.17 10.03
CA ALA A 301 -5.30 3.01 8.85
C ALA A 301 -6.06 4.33 9.07
N VAL A 302 -5.52 5.43 8.55
CA VAL A 302 -6.20 6.75 8.57
C VAL A 302 -7.23 6.90 7.45
N ALA A 303 -7.21 6.02 6.45
CA ALA A 303 -8.11 6.03 5.29
C ALA A 303 -8.28 4.59 4.77
N GLU A 304 -8.60 4.41 3.47
CA GLU A 304 -8.74 3.11 2.81
C GLU A 304 -7.37 2.58 2.31
N PRO A 305 -6.67 1.69 3.06
CA PRO A 305 -5.33 1.24 2.72
C PRO A 305 -5.31 0.07 1.74
N TYR A 306 -6.44 -0.56 1.47
CA TYR A 306 -6.57 -1.93 0.96
C TYR A 306 -5.87 -2.96 1.88
N LEU A 307 -6.21 -4.23 1.75
CA LEU A 307 -5.68 -5.29 2.61
C LEU A 307 -4.13 -5.32 2.61
N GLN A 308 -3.52 -5.19 1.41
CA GLN A 308 -2.06 -5.19 1.25
C GLN A 308 -1.36 -3.95 1.85
N GLY A 309 -2.10 -2.97 2.32
CA GLY A 309 -1.56 -1.78 2.97
C GLY A 309 -1.56 -1.84 4.49
N LEU A 310 -2.11 -2.89 5.08
CA LEU A 310 -2.12 -3.14 6.52
C LEU A 310 -0.90 -3.97 6.94
N ALA A 311 -0.57 -3.99 8.22
CA ALA A 311 0.47 -4.86 8.75
C ALA A 311 0.01 -6.32 8.74
N TYR A 312 0.90 -7.24 8.37
CA TYR A 312 0.59 -8.68 8.30
C TYR A 312 0.62 -9.33 9.68
N PRO A 313 -0.52 -9.87 10.19
CA PRO A 313 -0.62 -10.38 11.56
C PRO A 313 0.33 -11.54 11.87
N ASP A 314 0.45 -12.49 10.97
CA ASP A 314 1.32 -13.66 11.11
C ASP A 314 2.79 -13.24 11.26
N GLY A 315 3.24 -12.32 10.41
CA GLY A 315 4.60 -11.80 10.44
C GLY A 315 4.88 -10.97 11.69
N VAL A 316 3.94 -10.11 12.11
CA VAL A 316 4.08 -9.32 13.34
C VAL A 316 4.22 -10.26 14.55
N PHE A 317 3.31 -11.22 14.73
CA PHE A 317 3.35 -12.12 15.87
C PHE A 317 4.59 -13.01 15.84
N LEU A 318 4.94 -13.55 14.68
CA LEU A 318 6.16 -14.34 14.53
C LEU A 318 7.41 -13.56 14.98
N ASN A 319 7.58 -12.32 14.48
CA ASN A 319 8.75 -11.53 14.84
C ASN A 319 8.78 -11.16 16.32
N LEU A 320 7.63 -10.85 16.93
CA LEU A 320 7.56 -10.65 18.37
C LEU A 320 8.02 -11.90 19.14
N PHE A 321 7.57 -13.09 18.75
CA PHE A 321 7.99 -14.35 19.37
C PHE A 321 9.47 -14.67 19.17
N GLU A 322 10.05 -14.25 18.05
CA GLU A 322 11.49 -14.33 17.78
C GLU A 322 12.32 -13.27 18.55
N GLY A 323 11.68 -12.46 19.37
CA GLY A 323 12.33 -11.49 20.24
C GLY A 323 12.51 -10.10 19.64
N ALA A 324 11.70 -9.73 18.64
CA ALA A 324 11.62 -8.35 18.17
C ALA A 324 10.94 -7.45 19.21
N ASN A 325 11.34 -6.17 19.25
CA ASN A 325 10.48 -5.15 19.81
C ASN A 325 9.33 -4.83 18.85
N VAL A 326 8.28 -4.16 19.34
CA VAL A 326 7.11 -3.86 18.51
C VAL A 326 7.45 -2.93 17.35
N GLY A 327 8.40 -2.00 17.52
CA GLY A 327 8.83 -1.09 16.45
C GLY A 327 9.42 -1.80 15.24
N ASP A 328 10.24 -2.82 15.46
CA ASP A 328 10.82 -3.63 14.40
C ASP A 328 9.80 -4.62 13.82
N ALA A 329 8.98 -5.25 14.69
CA ALA A 329 8.00 -6.26 14.26
C ALA A 329 6.95 -5.67 13.32
N PHE A 330 6.38 -4.50 13.64
CA PHE A 330 5.39 -3.86 12.77
C PHE A 330 6.02 -3.33 11.49
N LEU A 331 7.11 -2.55 11.59
CA LEU A 331 7.77 -1.97 10.42
C LEU A 331 8.18 -3.05 9.40
N ARG A 332 8.64 -4.22 9.86
CA ARG A 332 9.05 -5.32 9.00
C ARG A 332 7.87 -5.98 8.27
N ASN A 333 6.66 -5.81 8.77
CA ASN A 333 5.45 -6.41 8.24
C ASN A 333 4.47 -5.40 7.62
N GLU A 334 4.88 -4.14 7.47
CA GLU A 334 4.20 -3.13 6.67
C GLU A 334 4.78 -3.10 5.26
N VAL A 335 3.95 -3.29 4.24
CA VAL A 335 4.39 -3.42 2.84
C VAL A 335 4.85 -2.10 2.24
N TRP A 336 4.16 -1.01 2.59
CA TRP A 336 4.27 0.26 1.89
C TRP A 336 4.80 1.39 2.75
N LEU A 337 5.69 2.20 2.19
CA LEU A 337 6.00 3.56 2.65
C LEU A 337 5.08 4.57 1.94
N LYS A 338 4.92 5.75 2.57
CA LYS A 338 4.08 6.84 2.02
C LYS A 338 2.62 6.44 1.85
N TRP A 339 2.10 5.69 2.81
CA TRP A 339 0.76 5.14 2.79
C TRP A 339 -0.10 5.66 3.94
N MET A 340 -0.91 4.82 4.58
CA MET A 340 -2.03 5.27 5.43
C MET A 340 -1.97 4.73 6.86
N ILE A 341 -0.85 4.14 7.29
CA ILE A 341 -0.76 3.45 8.58
C ILE A 341 -0.21 4.35 9.68
N LEU A 342 -0.83 4.29 10.86
CA LEU A 342 -0.35 4.83 12.12
C LEU A 342 -0.09 3.69 13.10
N ASN A 343 1.04 3.76 13.80
CA ASN A 343 1.39 2.86 14.89
C ASN A 343 1.31 3.61 16.22
N ILE A 344 0.59 3.06 17.20
CA ILE A 344 0.32 3.68 18.51
C ILE A 344 0.84 2.77 19.60
N GLY A 345 1.76 3.27 20.41
CA GLY A 345 2.45 2.52 21.46
C GLY A 345 3.93 2.87 21.58
N ASP A 346 4.63 2.17 22.42
CA ASP A 346 6.06 2.33 22.61
C ASP A 346 6.84 1.39 21.68
N PRO A 347 7.60 1.90 20.67
CA PRO A 347 8.34 1.06 19.74
C PRO A 347 9.43 0.22 20.40
N LEU A 348 9.91 0.61 21.57
CA LEU A 348 10.93 -0.13 22.31
C LEU A 348 10.35 -1.32 23.08
N TYR A 349 9.03 -1.43 23.17
CA TYR A 349 8.38 -2.51 23.91
C TYR A 349 8.82 -3.88 23.40
N LEU A 350 9.39 -4.68 24.30
CA LEU A 350 9.88 -6.02 24.06
C LEU A 350 9.03 -7.01 24.87
N PRO A 351 7.89 -7.48 24.32
CA PRO A 351 6.90 -8.24 25.09
C PRO A 351 7.41 -9.58 25.63
N PHE A 352 8.46 -10.12 25.02
CA PHE A 352 9.00 -11.44 25.33
C PHE A 352 10.46 -11.41 25.79
N SER A 353 10.88 -10.34 26.48
CA SER A 353 12.26 -10.17 27.01
C SER A 353 12.64 -11.20 28.07
N GLY A 354 11.68 -11.76 28.81
CA GLY A 354 11.88 -12.74 29.90
C GLY A 354 12.13 -14.18 29.43
N GLY A 355 12.30 -14.40 28.15
CA GLY A 355 12.51 -15.74 27.58
C GLY A 355 11.21 -16.53 27.55
N LEU A 356 10.46 -16.39 26.48
CA LEU A 356 9.75 -17.58 26.00
C LEU A 356 10.77 -18.71 25.92
N PRO A 357 10.40 -19.96 26.25
CA PRO A 357 11.24 -21.10 25.91
C PRO A 357 11.64 -20.90 24.45
N PRO A 358 12.92 -21.10 24.08
CA PRO A 358 13.47 -20.64 22.82
C PRO A 358 12.48 -20.93 21.71
N PHE A 359 11.82 -19.87 21.20
CA PHE A 359 11.00 -19.95 20.01
C PHE A 359 12.01 -20.16 18.90
N ASN A 360 12.33 -21.41 18.63
CA ASN A 360 13.26 -21.82 17.58
C ASN A 360 12.58 -21.74 16.20
N GLY A 361 12.00 -20.57 15.87
CA GLY A 361 11.12 -20.49 14.72
C GLY A 361 9.91 -21.44 14.88
N PRO A 362 8.97 -21.59 13.98
CA PRO A 362 7.97 -22.63 14.16
C PRO A 362 8.71 -23.89 14.54
N ASN A 363 8.59 -24.29 15.85
CA ASN A 363 9.26 -25.50 16.36
C ASN A 363 8.52 -26.64 15.70
N LEU A 364 8.92 -26.80 14.46
CA LEU A 364 8.40 -27.76 13.56
C LEU A 364 8.70 -29.09 14.20
N GLN A 365 7.67 -29.68 14.76
CA GLN A 365 7.70 -31.13 14.96
C GLN A 365 7.81 -31.81 13.59
N GLY A 366 8.84 -31.43 12.85
CA GLY A 366 8.98 -31.58 11.42
C GLY A 366 8.44 -30.37 10.66
N SER A 367 8.79 -30.14 9.42
CA SER A 367 8.20 -29.12 8.55
C SER A 367 7.98 -29.63 7.14
N LEU A 368 6.96 -29.10 6.52
CA LEU A 368 6.74 -29.18 5.09
C LEU A 368 7.03 -27.78 4.50
N VAL A 369 8.08 -27.68 3.70
CA VAL A 369 8.43 -26.46 2.96
C VAL A 369 8.18 -26.69 1.48
N LEU A 370 7.59 -25.72 0.79
CA LEU A 370 7.40 -25.71 -0.67
C LEU A 370 8.22 -24.56 -1.27
N ASP A 371 9.14 -24.86 -2.17
CA ASP A 371 10.00 -23.87 -2.81
C ASP A 371 10.08 -24.08 -4.34
N PRO A 372 9.68 -23.10 -5.16
CA PRO A 372 8.93 -21.91 -4.77
C PRO A 372 7.50 -22.25 -4.33
N GLN A 373 6.95 -21.46 -3.41
CA GLN A 373 5.58 -21.64 -2.92
C GLN A 373 4.54 -21.10 -3.92
N PHE A 374 4.93 -20.14 -4.78
CA PHE A 374 4.13 -19.71 -5.92
C PHE A 374 4.77 -20.20 -7.20
N VAL A 375 3.98 -20.88 -8.02
CA VAL A 375 4.44 -21.51 -9.25
C VAL A 375 3.60 -21.03 -10.41
N VAL A 376 4.26 -20.59 -11.46
CA VAL A 376 3.62 -20.39 -12.76
C VAL A 376 3.74 -21.73 -13.52
N GLY A 377 2.59 -22.38 -13.79
CA GLY A 377 2.62 -23.66 -14.52
C GLY A 377 3.10 -23.48 -15.97
N PRO A 378 3.79 -24.46 -16.55
CA PRO A 378 4.04 -25.84 -16.08
C PRO A 378 5.34 -26.05 -15.27
N SER A 379 5.72 -25.11 -14.44
CA SER A 379 6.89 -25.23 -13.56
C SER A 379 6.64 -26.23 -12.42
N GLN A 380 7.67 -26.49 -11.62
CA GLN A 380 7.62 -27.39 -10.48
C GLN A 380 7.96 -26.63 -9.20
N SER A 381 7.41 -27.06 -8.08
CA SER A 381 7.87 -26.71 -6.75
C SER A 381 8.56 -27.91 -6.12
N VAL A 382 9.57 -27.67 -5.31
CA VAL A 382 10.22 -28.71 -4.51
C VAL A 382 9.65 -28.65 -3.10
N GLY A 383 9.01 -29.73 -2.68
CA GLY A 383 8.61 -29.93 -1.28
C GLY A 383 9.79 -30.50 -0.49
N THR A 384 10.07 -29.92 0.68
CA THR A 384 11.06 -30.42 1.62
C THR A 384 10.37 -30.84 2.91
N ILE A 385 10.51 -32.09 3.29
CA ILE A 385 10.15 -32.60 4.61
C ILE A 385 11.34 -32.47 5.53
N ASN A 386 11.17 -31.83 6.68
CA ASN A 386 12.15 -31.81 7.74
C ASN A 386 11.56 -32.53 8.96
N LEU A 387 12.28 -33.45 9.54
CA LEU A 387 11.94 -34.11 10.81
C LEU A 387 12.53 -33.35 11.99
N PRO A 388 11.93 -33.45 13.20
CA PRO A 388 12.45 -32.82 14.41
C PRO A 388 13.79 -33.39 14.89
N GLY A 389 14.21 -34.50 14.32
CA GLY A 389 15.46 -35.20 14.63
C GLY A 389 15.78 -36.25 13.57
N PRO A 390 16.96 -36.91 13.67
CA PRO A 390 17.35 -37.94 12.72
C PRO A 390 16.37 -39.09 12.66
N ALA A 391 16.02 -39.51 11.44
CA ALA A 391 15.17 -40.68 11.21
C ALA A 391 15.82 -41.94 11.79
N PRO A 392 15.03 -42.89 12.34
CA PRO A 392 15.55 -44.21 12.81
C PRO A 392 16.21 -44.97 11.66
N ALA A 393 16.97 -46.02 11.99
CA ALA A 393 17.79 -46.79 11.03
C ALA A 393 17.02 -47.34 9.81
N GLY A 394 15.68 -47.51 9.92
CA GLY A 394 14.80 -47.92 8.81
C GLY A 394 14.25 -46.75 7.98
N GLY A 395 14.59 -45.50 8.32
CA GLY A 395 14.01 -44.31 7.75
C GLY A 395 12.63 -43.99 8.36
N THR A 396 12.08 -42.83 7.99
CA THR A 396 10.72 -42.40 8.37
C THR A 396 9.89 -42.15 7.12
N VAL A 397 8.79 -42.86 6.96
CA VAL A 397 7.85 -42.67 5.85
C VAL A 397 6.88 -41.56 6.20
N VAL A 398 6.75 -40.57 5.30
CA VAL A 398 5.78 -39.48 5.40
C VAL A 398 4.84 -39.57 4.20
N ASN A 399 3.55 -39.72 4.45
CA ASN A 399 2.52 -39.72 3.41
C ASN A 399 2.22 -38.28 3.00
N LEU A 400 1.95 -38.08 1.72
CA LEU A 400 1.67 -36.77 1.11
C LEU A 400 0.27 -36.77 0.49
N LEU A 401 -0.45 -35.68 0.65
CA LEU A 401 -1.74 -35.48 0.05
C LEU A 401 -1.81 -34.08 -0.57
N SER A 402 -2.37 -33.98 -1.76
CA SER A 402 -2.75 -32.72 -2.39
C SER A 402 -4.26 -32.57 -2.33
N SER A 403 -4.75 -31.39 -1.94
CA SER A 403 -6.19 -31.09 -1.95
C SER A 403 -6.78 -31.02 -3.37
N LYS A 404 -5.92 -30.78 -4.38
CA LYS A 404 -6.30 -30.70 -5.82
C LYS A 404 -5.27 -31.47 -6.67
N PRO A 405 -5.22 -32.80 -6.63
CA PRO A 405 -4.17 -33.60 -7.27
C PRO A 405 -4.17 -33.51 -8.80
N SER A 406 -5.29 -33.12 -9.43
CA SER A 406 -5.34 -32.81 -10.86
C SER A 406 -4.65 -31.51 -11.26
N LEU A 407 -4.42 -30.62 -10.33
CA LEU A 407 -3.79 -29.31 -10.55
C LEU A 407 -2.35 -29.26 -10.02
N ALA A 408 -2.12 -29.85 -8.86
CA ALA A 408 -0.79 -29.97 -8.26
C ALA A 408 -0.64 -31.38 -7.70
N SER A 409 0.14 -32.21 -8.38
CA SER A 409 0.35 -33.60 -7.99
C SER A 409 1.60 -33.78 -7.16
N VAL A 410 1.52 -34.63 -6.14
CA VAL A 410 2.62 -35.05 -5.27
C VAL A 410 2.74 -36.57 -5.30
N PRO A 411 3.89 -37.16 -4.97
CA PRO A 411 3.99 -38.60 -4.71
C PRO A 411 3.09 -38.96 -3.50
N SER A 412 2.62 -40.20 -3.43
CA SER A 412 1.78 -40.65 -2.30
C SER A 412 2.53 -40.66 -0.96
N SER A 413 3.84 -40.83 -1.00
CA SER A 413 4.70 -40.75 0.17
C SER A 413 6.16 -40.50 -0.21
N VAL A 414 6.95 -40.04 0.76
CA VAL A 414 8.41 -39.95 0.70
C VAL A 414 9.02 -40.55 1.95
N THR A 415 10.26 -41.02 1.84
CA THR A 415 10.98 -41.58 2.99
C THR A 415 12.17 -40.69 3.32
N VAL A 416 12.24 -40.22 4.55
CA VAL A 416 13.45 -39.60 5.11
C VAL A 416 14.40 -40.72 5.44
N PRO A 417 15.59 -40.78 4.85
CA PRO A 417 16.56 -41.89 5.07
C PRO A 417 16.98 -41.98 6.54
N GLY A 418 17.31 -43.20 6.98
CA GLY A 418 17.84 -43.43 8.33
C GLY A 418 19.07 -42.56 8.62
N GLY A 419 19.03 -41.84 9.74
CA GLY A 419 20.04 -40.87 10.15
C GLY A 419 19.94 -39.50 9.52
N ALA A 420 19.14 -39.32 8.45
CA ALA A 420 18.86 -38.00 7.88
C ALA A 420 17.74 -37.28 8.65
N THR A 421 17.74 -35.95 8.56
CA THR A 421 16.71 -35.08 9.14
C THR A 421 15.75 -34.54 8.10
N SER A 422 16.02 -34.71 6.77
CA SER A 422 15.18 -34.15 5.71
C SER A 422 15.19 -35.01 4.44
N THR A 423 14.16 -34.78 3.59
CA THR A 423 14.06 -35.32 2.24
C THR A 423 13.23 -34.41 1.36
N ASN A 424 13.47 -34.45 0.03
CA ASN A 424 12.75 -33.63 -0.94
C ASN A 424 11.80 -34.47 -1.80
N PHE A 425 10.77 -33.81 -2.33
CA PHE A 425 9.88 -34.36 -3.34
C PHE A 425 9.45 -33.26 -4.34
N ASN A 426 9.04 -33.66 -5.53
CA ASN A 426 8.55 -32.73 -6.53
C ASN A 426 7.03 -32.56 -6.45
N VAL A 427 6.57 -31.32 -6.57
CA VAL A 427 5.17 -30.97 -6.81
C VAL A 427 5.04 -30.50 -8.24
N SER A 428 4.35 -31.28 -9.08
CA SER A 428 4.15 -30.95 -10.49
C SER A 428 2.81 -30.24 -10.66
N VAL A 429 2.82 -29.06 -11.30
CA VAL A 429 1.61 -28.22 -11.47
C VAL A 429 1.17 -28.13 -12.93
N VAL A 430 -0.13 -27.96 -13.11
CA VAL A 430 -0.77 -27.70 -14.40
C VAL A 430 -1.03 -26.21 -14.54
N PRO A 431 -0.76 -25.57 -15.71
CA PRO A 431 -1.05 -24.15 -15.93
C PRO A 431 -2.50 -23.78 -15.60
N GLN A 432 -2.68 -22.65 -14.94
CA GLN A 432 -3.98 -22.12 -14.53
C GLN A 432 -4.28 -20.78 -15.20
N LYS A 433 -5.56 -20.47 -15.37
CA LYS A 433 -6.06 -19.19 -15.93
C LYS A 433 -6.35 -18.13 -14.88
N SER A 434 -6.40 -18.54 -13.62
CA SER A 434 -6.58 -17.71 -12.44
C SER A 434 -5.73 -18.26 -11.30
N ASN A 435 -5.54 -17.49 -10.25
CA ASN A 435 -4.85 -17.97 -9.07
C ASN A 435 -5.64 -19.15 -8.47
N VAL A 436 -4.93 -20.24 -8.21
CA VAL A 436 -5.48 -21.42 -7.52
C VAL A 436 -4.52 -21.82 -6.42
N PHE A 437 -5.06 -21.99 -5.22
CA PHE A 437 -4.29 -22.48 -4.08
C PHE A 437 -4.57 -23.97 -3.86
N VAL A 438 -3.51 -24.69 -3.59
CA VAL A 438 -3.55 -26.15 -3.36
C VAL A 438 -2.88 -26.44 -2.03
N LEU A 439 -3.61 -27.04 -1.10
CA LEU A 439 -3.06 -27.49 0.18
C LEU A 439 -2.29 -28.80 -0.05
N ILE A 440 -1.01 -28.82 0.29
CA ILE A 440 -0.19 -30.03 0.39
C ILE A 440 -0.07 -30.37 1.87
N SER A 441 -0.51 -31.55 2.26
CA SER A 441 -0.48 -32.01 3.65
C SER A 441 0.30 -33.30 3.81
N THR A 442 0.76 -33.54 5.03
CA THR A 442 1.54 -34.72 5.40
C THR A 442 0.87 -35.50 6.50
N SER A 443 1.15 -36.78 6.58
CA SER A 443 0.76 -37.63 7.71
C SER A 443 1.71 -38.80 7.90
N GLY A 444 1.86 -39.27 9.14
CA GLY A 444 2.86 -40.28 9.47
C GLY A 444 4.28 -39.66 9.52
N GLY A 445 4.97 -39.78 10.60
CA GLY A 445 6.28 -39.14 10.81
C GLY A 445 6.18 -37.66 11.18
N ILE A 446 5.49 -36.86 10.39
CA ILE A 446 5.05 -35.48 10.71
C ILE A 446 3.60 -35.29 10.24
N THR A 447 2.92 -34.35 10.87
CA THR A 447 1.56 -33.92 10.45
C THR A 447 1.61 -32.40 10.24
N GLU A 448 1.76 -32.03 8.98
CA GLU A 448 1.94 -30.63 8.56
C GLU A 448 1.15 -30.37 7.28
N ALA A 449 0.84 -29.11 7.02
CA ALA A 449 0.24 -28.70 5.77
C ALA A 449 0.88 -27.38 5.31
N ASN A 450 1.03 -27.24 4.00
CA ASN A 450 1.51 -26.01 3.39
C ASN A 450 0.76 -25.74 2.08
N THR A 451 0.57 -24.47 1.75
CA THR A 451 -0.19 -24.06 0.57
C THR A 451 0.74 -23.74 -0.59
N LEU A 452 0.45 -24.34 -1.73
CA LEU A 452 1.05 -24.01 -3.00
C LEU A 452 0.12 -23.09 -3.80
N GLY A 453 0.58 -21.90 -4.13
CA GLY A 453 -0.09 -21.01 -5.07
C GLY A 453 0.28 -21.35 -6.52
N VAL A 454 -0.70 -21.71 -7.34
CA VAL A 454 -0.52 -21.85 -8.78
C VAL A 454 -1.14 -20.63 -9.44
N VAL A 455 -0.29 -19.82 -10.08
CA VAL A 455 -0.68 -18.52 -10.65
C VAL A 455 -0.56 -18.55 -12.17
N PRO A 456 -1.40 -17.79 -12.89
CA PRO A 456 -1.26 -17.65 -14.34
C PRO A 456 0.04 -16.94 -14.70
N MET A 457 0.55 -17.16 -15.92
CA MET A 457 1.75 -16.46 -16.39
C MET A 457 1.48 -14.95 -16.51
N LEU A 458 0.31 -14.53 -16.95
CA LEU A 458 -0.07 -13.12 -17.06
C LEU A 458 -0.46 -12.55 -15.70
N GLY A 459 0.35 -11.64 -15.18
CA GLY A 459 0.16 -11.00 -13.86
C GLY A 459 -0.71 -9.74 -13.92
N GLY A 460 -0.50 -8.85 -14.90
CA GLY A 460 -1.22 -7.58 -14.93
C GLY A 460 -1.08 -6.76 -16.20
N LEU A 461 -2.00 -5.81 -16.37
CA LEU A 461 -1.91 -4.70 -17.32
C LEU A 461 -2.09 -3.40 -16.53
N TYR A 462 -1.09 -2.54 -16.56
CA TYR A 462 -1.06 -1.28 -15.84
C TYR A 462 -1.04 -0.11 -16.82
N LEU A 463 -1.90 0.86 -16.59
CA LEU A 463 -1.92 2.14 -17.29
C LEU A 463 -1.48 3.19 -16.28
N ILE A 464 -0.36 3.88 -16.53
CA ILE A 464 0.29 4.74 -15.53
C ILE A 464 -0.57 5.96 -15.15
N SER A 465 -1.46 6.39 -16.04
CA SER A 465 -2.38 7.50 -15.76
C SER A 465 -3.83 7.05 -15.97
N PRO A 466 -4.75 7.36 -15.04
CA PRO A 466 -6.16 7.02 -15.19
C PRO A 466 -6.86 7.85 -16.26
N SER A 467 -6.26 8.97 -16.67
CA SER A 467 -6.78 9.85 -17.72
C SER A 467 -5.65 10.51 -18.50
N VAL A 468 -5.93 10.85 -19.75
CA VAL A 468 -5.02 11.58 -20.65
C VAL A 468 -5.84 12.52 -21.52
N LEU A 469 -5.25 13.64 -21.89
CA LEU A 469 -5.82 14.52 -22.92
C LEU A 469 -5.82 13.78 -24.26
N GLY A 470 -6.95 13.70 -24.95
CA GLY A 470 -7.07 13.00 -26.23
C GLY A 470 -6.02 13.47 -27.23
N GLY A 471 -5.37 12.54 -27.91
CA GLY A 471 -4.18 12.78 -28.75
C GLY A 471 -2.84 12.68 -28.00
N GLY A 472 -2.86 12.57 -26.68
CA GLY A 472 -1.66 12.38 -25.86
C GLY A 472 -1.26 10.91 -25.72
N PRO A 473 0.01 10.62 -25.40
CA PRO A 473 0.49 9.26 -25.22
C PRO A 473 0.10 8.73 -23.84
N VAL A 474 -0.15 7.42 -23.76
CA VAL A 474 -0.37 6.67 -22.52
C VAL A 474 0.73 5.65 -22.35
N THR A 475 1.41 5.67 -21.22
CA THR A 475 2.37 4.62 -20.89
C THR A 475 1.62 3.45 -20.26
N ALA A 476 1.84 2.27 -20.83
CA ALA A 476 1.28 1.00 -20.40
C ALA A 476 2.39 0.00 -20.06
N ALA A 477 2.11 -0.91 -19.14
CA ALA A 477 2.98 -2.03 -18.83
C ALA A 477 2.19 -3.32 -18.77
N VAL A 478 2.65 -4.34 -19.45
CA VAL A 478 2.20 -5.72 -19.26
C VAL A 478 3.21 -6.43 -18.37
N VAL A 479 2.72 -7.09 -17.32
CA VAL A 479 3.54 -7.73 -16.30
C VAL A 479 3.21 -9.23 -16.23
N LEU A 480 4.23 -10.05 -16.13
CA LEU A 480 4.13 -11.48 -15.89
C LEU A 480 4.40 -11.80 -14.43
N ASN A 481 3.88 -12.93 -13.95
CA ASN A 481 4.15 -13.45 -12.61
C ASN A 481 5.47 -14.23 -12.53
N ASN A 482 6.18 -14.39 -13.65
CA ASN A 482 7.52 -14.94 -13.71
C ASN A 482 8.25 -14.36 -14.94
N ASN A 483 9.55 -14.54 -15.02
CA ASN A 483 10.32 -14.14 -16.19
C ASN A 483 9.85 -14.89 -17.44
N ALA A 484 9.83 -14.18 -18.56
CA ALA A 484 9.51 -14.78 -19.86
C ALA A 484 10.53 -15.88 -20.21
N PRO A 485 10.09 -17.04 -20.67
CA PRO A 485 10.96 -18.14 -21.07
C PRO A 485 11.77 -17.80 -22.33
N ALA A 486 12.68 -18.72 -22.72
CA ALA A 486 13.44 -18.62 -23.95
C ALA A 486 12.52 -18.36 -25.15
N GLY A 487 12.87 -17.35 -25.95
CA GLY A 487 12.04 -16.84 -27.05
C GLY A 487 11.04 -15.74 -26.67
N GLY A 488 10.95 -15.39 -25.38
CA GLY A 488 10.03 -14.36 -24.86
C GLY A 488 8.59 -14.83 -24.72
N THR A 489 7.71 -13.93 -24.28
CA THR A 489 6.27 -14.21 -24.10
C THR A 489 5.44 -13.18 -24.84
N THR A 490 4.60 -13.63 -25.79
CA THR A 490 3.72 -12.75 -26.55
C THR A 490 2.33 -12.68 -25.94
N VAL A 491 1.91 -11.47 -25.60
CA VAL A 491 0.63 -11.16 -24.96
C VAL A 491 -0.26 -10.41 -25.96
N SER A 492 -1.46 -10.91 -26.20
CA SER A 492 -2.45 -10.28 -27.10
C SER A 492 -3.09 -9.08 -26.41
N LEU A 493 -3.32 -7.99 -27.16
CA LEU A 493 -3.96 -6.79 -26.68
C LEU A 493 -5.25 -6.50 -27.47
N THR A 494 -6.25 -5.97 -26.78
CA THR A 494 -7.48 -5.46 -27.39
C THR A 494 -7.93 -4.19 -26.69
N SER A 495 -8.54 -3.28 -27.46
CA SER A 495 -9.16 -2.04 -26.97
C SER A 495 -10.67 -2.13 -27.13
N SER A 496 -11.44 -1.66 -26.15
CA SER A 496 -12.90 -1.54 -26.27
C SER A 496 -13.33 -0.46 -27.26
N ASP A 497 -12.43 0.51 -27.54
CA ASP A 497 -12.63 1.54 -28.54
C ASP A 497 -11.29 1.85 -29.25
N PRO A 498 -10.95 1.09 -30.33
CA PRO A 498 -9.72 1.31 -31.07
C PRO A 498 -9.64 2.65 -31.81
N SER A 499 -10.80 3.33 -32.00
CA SER A 499 -10.83 4.67 -32.60
C SER A 499 -10.39 5.77 -31.64
N VAL A 500 -10.36 5.48 -30.34
CA VAL A 500 -9.92 6.40 -29.28
C VAL A 500 -8.55 6.01 -28.72
N VAL A 501 -8.35 4.71 -28.46
CA VAL A 501 -7.06 4.18 -28.01
C VAL A 501 -6.72 2.97 -28.88
N PRO A 502 -6.04 3.18 -30.00
CA PRO A 502 -5.55 2.08 -30.82
C PRO A 502 -4.43 1.33 -30.07
N VAL A 503 -4.53 0.01 -30.07
CA VAL A 503 -3.53 -0.87 -29.48
C VAL A 503 -2.91 -1.79 -30.52
N PRO A 504 -1.63 -2.17 -30.42
CA PRO A 504 -1.09 -3.25 -31.25
C PRO A 504 -1.83 -4.54 -30.93
N SER A 505 -1.93 -5.45 -31.89
CA SER A 505 -2.58 -6.76 -31.69
C SER A 505 -1.91 -7.60 -30.59
N SER A 506 -0.60 -7.37 -30.35
CA SER A 506 0.17 -8.02 -29.30
C SER A 506 1.43 -7.23 -28.96
N VAL A 507 1.99 -7.54 -27.81
CA VAL A 507 3.34 -7.13 -27.35
C VAL A 507 4.12 -8.37 -26.94
N THR A 508 5.45 -8.35 -27.11
CA THR A 508 6.31 -9.46 -26.69
C THR A 508 7.20 -9.00 -25.54
N ILE A 509 7.08 -9.67 -24.41
CA ILE A 509 7.97 -9.48 -23.26
C ILE A 509 9.26 -10.27 -23.56
N PRO A 510 10.45 -9.64 -23.57
CA PRO A 510 11.68 -10.29 -23.89
C PRO A 510 12.03 -11.43 -22.93
N GLU A 511 12.76 -12.44 -23.42
CA GLU A 511 13.32 -13.50 -22.60
C GLU A 511 14.03 -12.96 -21.35
N GLY A 512 13.80 -13.58 -20.21
CA GLY A 512 14.38 -13.19 -18.93
C GLY A 512 13.77 -11.94 -18.29
N SER A 513 12.87 -11.23 -18.99
CA SER A 513 12.14 -10.08 -18.44
C SER A 513 10.77 -10.52 -17.93
N TYR A 514 10.28 -9.88 -16.85
CA TYR A 514 8.94 -10.12 -16.32
C TYR A 514 7.94 -9.03 -16.73
N GLN A 515 8.39 -8.00 -17.44
CA GLN A 515 7.51 -6.92 -17.88
C GLN A 515 7.97 -6.32 -19.21
N PHE A 516 7.01 -5.68 -19.89
CA PHE A 516 7.26 -4.85 -21.06
C PHE A 516 6.48 -3.54 -20.95
N VAL A 517 7.23 -2.44 -20.98
CA VAL A 517 6.66 -1.08 -20.93
C VAL A 517 6.61 -0.52 -22.34
N PHE A 518 5.46 0.02 -22.73
CA PHE A 518 5.25 0.58 -24.06
C PHE A 518 4.30 1.77 -24.00
N THR A 519 4.27 2.54 -25.09
CA THR A 519 3.39 3.70 -25.21
C THR A 519 2.26 3.42 -26.16
N LEU A 520 1.04 3.75 -25.74
CA LEU A 520 -0.16 3.74 -26.57
C LEU A 520 -0.50 5.16 -27.02
N PRO A 521 -0.79 5.38 -28.29
CA PRO A 521 -1.35 6.65 -28.74
C PRO A 521 -2.82 6.75 -28.29
N THR A 522 -3.34 7.97 -28.22
CA THR A 522 -4.78 8.21 -28.13
C THR A 522 -5.18 9.19 -29.22
N ASP A 523 -6.43 9.09 -29.68
CA ASP A 523 -6.99 10.03 -30.62
C ASP A 523 -7.81 11.13 -29.90
N PRO A 524 -7.85 12.36 -30.44
CA PRO A 524 -8.67 13.44 -29.88
C PRO A 524 -10.14 13.09 -29.88
N THR A 525 -10.81 13.24 -28.74
CA THR A 525 -12.23 12.92 -28.53
C THR A 525 -13.11 14.16 -28.42
N SER A 526 -14.38 14.05 -28.79
CA SER A 526 -15.38 15.14 -28.66
C SER A 526 -15.95 15.24 -27.23
N ALA A 527 -15.81 14.19 -26.44
CA ALA A 527 -16.25 14.09 -25.04
C ALA A 527 -15.28 13.18 -24.27
N ASN A 528 -15.34 13.23 -22.96
CA ASN A 528 -14.56 12.30 -22.14
C ASN A 528 -15.03 10.87 -22.41
N THR A 529 -14.11 10.03 -22.88
CA THR A 529 -14.40 8.66 -23.31
C THR A 529 -13.54 7.70 -22.48
N SER A 530 -14.18 6.79 -21.77
CA SER A 530 -13.49 5.72 -21.03
C SER A 530 -13.28 4.52 -21.96
N VAL A 531 -12.04 4.07 -22.05
CA VAL A 531 -11.63 2.94 -22.89
C VAL A 531 -10.97 1.89 -22.01
N THR A 532 -11.41 0.64 -22.14
CA THR A 532 -10.83 -0.51 -21.46
C THR A 532 -9.88 -1.24 -22.41
N ILE A 533 -8.64 -1.38 -21.99
CA ILE A 533 -7.63 -2.20 -22.66
C ILE A 533 -7.60 -3.56 -21.97
N LYS A 534 -7.56 -4.63 -22.75
CA LYS A 534 -7.40 -6.00 -22.24
C LYS A 534 -6.11 -6.61 -22.76
N ALA A 535 -5.41 -7.31 -21.89
CA ALA A 535 -4.27 -8.14 -22.22
C ALA A 535 -4.65 -9.61 -21.97
N SER A 536 -4.31 -10.51 -22.90
CA SER A 536 -4.68 -11.92 -22.80
C SER A 536 -3.49 -12.82 -23.15
N LEU A 537 -3.30 -13.86 -22.32
CA LEU A 537 -2.27 -14.89 -22.49
C LEU A 537 -2.82 -16.22 -21.96
N ASP A 538 -2.77 -17.28 -22.76
CA ASP A 538 -3.16 -18.65 -22.37
C ASP A 538 -4.55 -18.77 -21.72
N GLY A 539 -5.47 -17.90 -22.16
CA GLY A 539 -6.85 -17.85 -21.65
C GLY A 539 -7.02 -17.06 -20.35
N THR A 540 -5.95 -16.51 -19.77
CA THR A 540 -5.99 -15.48 -18.73
C THR A 540 -6.19 -14.12 -19.38
N THR A 541 -7.05 -13.27 -18.81
CA THR A 541 -7.28 -11.91 -19.31
C THR A 541 -7.25 -10.95 -18.13
N VAL A 542 -6.46 -9.90 -18.26
CA VAL A 542 -6.40 -8.77 -17.33
C VAL A 542 -6.79 -7.49 -18.06
N SER A 543 -7.27 -6.47 -17.37
CA SER A 543 -7.71 -5.23 -17.99
C SER A 543 -7.32 -3.99 -17.19
N GLY A 544 -7.12 -2.89 -17.90
CA GLY A 544 -6.98 -1.56 -17.35
C GLY A 544 -7.88 -0.58 -18.10
N SER A 545 -8.35 0.46 -17.44
CA SER A 545 -9.20 1.48 -18.06
C SER A 545 -8.53 2.85 -18.03
N ILE A 546 -8.69 3.61 -19.10
CA ILE A 546 -8.21 4.98 -19.23
C ILE A 546 -9.32 5.88 -19.77
N THR A 547 -9.37 7.12 -19.29
CA THR A 547 -10.27 8.13 -19.82
C THR A 547 -9.51 9.09 -20.74
N ALA A 548 -9.79 9.05 -22.03
CA ALA A 548 -9.39 10.09 -22.98
C ALA A 548 -10.31 11.31 -22.79
N THR A 549 -9.76 12.43 -22.35
CA THR A 549 -10.55 13.65 -22.14
C THR A 549 -10.64 14.47 -23.42
N GLN A 550 -11.75 15.17 -23.63
CA GLN A 550 -11.90 16.07 -24.78
C GLN A 550 -10.79 17.10 -24.80
N VAL A 551 -10.31 17.47 -25.99
CA VAL A 551 -9.18 18.38 -26.12
C VAL A 551 -9.62 19.83 -25.86
N ILE A 552 -10.65 20.30 -26.57
CA ILE A 552 -11.10 21.69 -26.53
C ILE A 552 -12.22 21.84 -25.49
N ALA A 553 -11.94 22.58 -24.41
CA ALA A 553 -12.92 22.91 -23.38
C ALA A 553 -13.85 24.04 -23.87
N SER A 554 -13.26 25.12 -24.43
CA SER A 554 -14.02 26.28 -24.89
C SER A 554 -13.30 27.03 -26.02
N LEU A 555 -14.13 27.74 -26.81
CA LEU A 555 -13.71 28.82 -27.69
C LEU A 555 -14.45 30.09 -27.29
N THR A 556 -13.73 31.15 -27.03
CA THR A 556 -14.30 32.47 -26.70
C THR A 556 -13.76 33.54 -27.65
N VAL A 557 -14.52 34.59 -27.91
CA VAL A 557 -14.09 35.73 -28.72
C VAL A 557 -14.41 37.03 -28.01
N SER A 558 -13.44 37.93 -27.99
CA SER A 558 -13.57 39.25 -27.38
C SER A 558 -13.05 40.32 -28.32
N PRO A 559 -13.83 41.37 -28.57
CA PRO A 559 -15.22 41.56 -28.19
C PRO A 559 -16.17 40.65 -28.99
N LYS A 560 -17.32 40.29 -28.39
CA LYS A 560 -18.35 39.46 -29.04
C LYS A 560 -19.02 40.13 -30.21
N SER A 561 -19.05 41.47 -30.21
CA SER A 561 -19.55 42.32 -31.33
C SER A 561 -18.50 43.36 -31.62
N ILE A 562 -18.17 43.55 -32.88
CA ILE A 562 -17.09 44.42 -33.33
C ILE A 562 -17.49 45.13 -34.63
N VAL A 563 -17.06 46.40 -34.78
CA VAL A 563 -17.22 47.15 -36.06
C VAL A 563 -16.28 46.56 -37.10
N GLY A 564 -16.82 46.22 -38.26
CA GLY A 564 -16.04 45.67 -39.38
C GLY A 564 -14.85 46.54 -39.75
N GLY A 565 -13.74 45.91 -40.06
CA GLY A 565 -12.44 46.53 -40.29
C GLY A 565 -11.51 46.53 -39.05
N ASN A 566 -11.99 46.09 -37.86
CA ASN A 566 -11.20 45.95 -36.65
C ASN A 566 -10.87 44.48 -36.36
N THR A 567 -9.92 44.27 -35.45
CA THR A 567 -9.47 42.92 -35.04
C THR A 567 -10.06 42.57 -33.70
N ALA A 568 -10.69 41.37 -33.61
CA ALA A 568 -11.06 40.71 -32.37
C ALA A 568 -10.07 39.59 -32.02
N HIS A 569 -10.09 39.15 -30.77
CA HIS A 569 -9.22 38.07 -30.33
C HIS A 569 -10.04 36.84 -29.93
N GLY A 570 -9.72 35.71 -30.53
CA GLY A 570 -10.23 34.39 -30.15
C GLY A 570 -9.30 33.74 -29.15
N THR A 571 -9.88 33.02 -28.16
CA THR A 571 -9.11 32.20 -27.21
C THR A 571 -9.64 30.79 -27.26
N VAL A 572 -8.78 29.83 -27.60
CA VAL A 572 -9.02 28.39 -27.44
C VAL A 572 -8.52 27.98 -26.06
N THR A 573 -9.37 27.34 -25.27
CA THR A 573 -9.00 26.76 -23.97
C THR A 573 -9.15 25.26 -24.02
N GLN A 574 -8.15 24.53 -23.53
CA GLN A 574 -8.14 23.07 -23.42
C GLN A 574 -8.61 22.58 -22.05
N THR A 575 -8.98 21.31 -21.92
CA THR A 575 -9.38 20.68 -20.64
C THR A 575 -8.19 20.36 -19.75
N GLY A 576 -6.96 20.33 -20.29
CA GLY A 576 -5.72 20.09 -19.59
C GLY A 576 -4.52 20.67 -20.33
N PRO A 577 -3.31 20.62 -19.73
CA PRO A 577 -2.08 21.08 -20.38
C PRO A 577 -1.77 20.31 -21.66
N ALA A 578 -1.31 21.00 -22.69
CA ALA A 578 -0.87 20.36 -23.92
C ALA A 578 0.38 19.49 -23.66
N TYR A 579 0.41 18.31 -24.28
CA TYR A 579 1.55 17.38 -24.18
C TYR A 579 2.80 17.90 -24.92
N ALA A 580 3.94 17.22 -24.75
CA ALA A 580 5.18 17.57 -25.43
C ALA A 580 4.98 17.65 -26.95
N GLY A 581 5.42 18.76 -27.56
CA GLY A 581 5.17 19.08 -28.97
C GLY A 581 4.00 20.04 -29.19
N GLY A 582 3.19 20.31 -28.18
CA GLY A 582 2.00 21.17 -28.28
C GLY A 582 0.83 20.49 -28.99
N ILE A 583 -0.31 21.19 -29.07
CA ILE A 583 -1.51 20.71 -29.73
C ILE A 583 -1.94 21.68 -30.81
N VAL A 584 -2.03 21.19 -32.06
CA VAL A 584 -2.52 21.96 -33.17
C VAL A 584 -4.05 21.97 -33.17
N VAL A 585 -4.63 23.16 -33.21
CA VAL A 585 -6.07 23.40 -33.32
C VAL A 585 -6.36 24.07 -34.65
N SER A 586 -7.13 23.42 -35.51
CA SER A 586 -7.62 23.98 -36.76
C SER A 586 -8.71 25.00 -36.51
N LEU A 587 -8.69 26.10 -37.23
CA LEU A 587 -9.67 27.17 -37.13
C LEU A 587 -10.37 27.38 -38.50
N THR A 588 -11.67 27.56 -38.42
CA THR A 588 -12.47 27.91 -39.62
C THR A 588 -13.44 29.03 -39.31
N SER A 589 -13.75 29.82 -40.34
CA SER A 589 -14.79 30.83 -40.33
C SER A 589 -15.90 30.43 -41.26
N SER A 590 -17.16 30.60 -40.84
CA SER A 590 -18.34 30.36 -41.74
C SER A 590 -18.42 31.36 -42.90
N ASP A 591 -17.74 32.52 -42.73
CA ASP A 591 -17.61 33.53 -43.79
C ASP A 591 -16.25 34.18 -43.72
N PRO A 592 -15.25 33.61 -44.43
CA PRO A 592 -13.88 34.18 -44.46
C PRO A 592 -13.76 35.53 -45.15
N SER A 593 -14.78 35.98 -45.90
CA SER A 593 -14.78 37.31 -46.51
C SER A 593 -15.09 38.41 -45.51
N ILE A 594 -15.78 38.07 -44.41
CA ILE A 594 -16.19 38.98 -43.34
C ILE A 594 -15.27 38.87 -42.12
N ALA A 595 -14.91 37.67 -41.71
CA ALA A 595 -14.04 37.41 -40.57
C ALA A 595 -13.00 36.35 -40.93
N VAL A 596 -11.75 36.76 -41.01
CA VAL A 596 -10.61 35.89 -41.31
C VAL A 596 -9.96 35.42 -40.01
N VAL A 597 -9.69 34.11 -39.93
CA VAL A 597 -8.91 33.48 -38.87
C VAL A 597 -7.69 32.78 -39.48
N PRO A 598 -6.62 32.53 -38.72
CA PRO A 598 -5.54 31.66 -39.20
C PRO A 598 -6.08 30.23 -39.39
N ASN A 599 -5.49 29.49 -40.32
CA ASN A 599 -5.91 28.12 -40.59
C ASN A 599 -5.77 27.20 -39.37
N SER A 600 -4.79 27.48 -38.50
CA SER A 600 -4.57 26.77 -37.25
C SER A 600 -3.78 27.63 -36.26
N VAL A 601 -3.86 27.25 -35.00
CA VAL A 601 -3.00 27.72 -33.90
C VAL A 601 -2.48 26.54 -33.11
N THR A 602 -1.29 26.71 -32.51
CA THR A 602 -0.72 25.66 -31.66
C THR A 602 -0.77 26.10 -30.20
N VAL A 603 -1.42 25.31 -29.35
CA VAL A 603 -1.29 25.46 -27.89
C VAL A 603 0.08 24.93 -27.51
N PRO A 604 0.97 25.73 -26.92
CA PRO A 604 2.32 25.29 -26.56
C PRO A 604 2.30 24.17 -25.52
N ALA A 605 3.32 23.32 -25.54
CA ALA A 605 3.48 22.28 -24.53
C ALA A 605 3.40 22.86 -23.09
N GLY A 606 2.61 22.24 -22.23
CA GLY A 606 2.34 22.67 -20.87
C GLY A 606 1.32 23.82 -20.73
N ALA A 607 0.96 24.51 -21.81
CA ALA A 607 -0.08 25.54 -21.78
C ALA A 607 -1.50 24.93 -21.87
N THR A 608 -2.49 25.67 -21.37
CA THR A 608 -3.92 25.28 -21.41
C THR A 608 -4.71 26.14 -22.37
N ASN A 609 -4.14 27.16 -22.96
CA ASN A 609 -4.83 28.03 -23.91
C ASN A 609 -3.88 28.65 -24.93
N VAL A 610 -4.47 29.21 -26.01
CA VAL A 610 -3.79 30.02 -27.02
C VAL A 610 -4.74 31.10 -27.54
N ILE A 611 -4.21 32.27 -27.80
CA ILE A 611 -4.94 33.39 -28.34
C ILE A 611 -4.58 33.55 -29.85
N PHE A 612 -5.58 33.95 -30.66
CA PHE A 612 -5.41 34.22 -32.09
C PHE A 612 -6.24 35.42 -32.52
N ASP A 613 -5.83 36.05 -33.60
CA ASP A 613 -6.51 37.22 -34.16
C ASP A 613 -7.62 36.80 -35.12
N ILE A 614 -8.72 37.56 -35.08
CA ILE A 614 -9.84 37.50 -36.00
C ILE A 614 -9.92 38.85 -36.68
N THR A 615 -9.46 38.92 -37.91
CA THR A 615 -9.51 40.16 -38.71
C THR A 615 -10.85 40.28 -39.42
N THR A 616 -11.56 41.37 -39.22
CA THR A 616 -12.86 41.61 -39.83
C THR A 616 -12.84 42.60 -40.97
N SER A 617 -13.70 42.40 -41.94
CA SER A 617 -13.92 43.32 -43.08
C SER A 617 -15.14 44.24 -42.81
N PRO A 618 -15.16 45.47 -43.35
CA PRO A 618 -16.37 46.32 -43.30
C PRO A 618 -17.60 45.63 -43.86
N VAL A 619 -18.75 45.73 -43.15
CA VAL A 619 -20.04 45.19 -43.61
C VAL A 619 -21.06 46.31 -43.66
N SER A 620 -22.09 46.13 -44.52
CA SER A 620 -23.19 47.13 -44.69
C SER A 620 -24.34 46.93 -43.67
N SER A 621 -24.40 45.75 -43.04
CA SER A 621 -25.37 45.41 -42.01
C SER A 621 -24.76 44.47 -40.97
N SER A 622 -25.33 44.41 -39.79
CA SER A 622 -24.86 43.50 -38.71
C SER A 622 -24.94 42.05 -39.18
N THR A 623 -23.80 41.38 -39.25
CA THR A 623 -23.66 40.02 -39.77
C THR A 623 -23.03 39.08 -38.74
N PRO A 624 -23.71 38.00 -38.36
CA PRO A 624 -23.13 36.96 -37.50
C PRO A 624 -22.19 36.07 -38.30
N VAL A 625 -21.00 35.78 -37.77
CA VAL A 625 -20.03 34.85 -38.32
C VAL A 625 -19.69 33.81 -37.27
N VAL A 626 -19.73 32.51 -37.64
CA VAL A 626 -19.34 31.44 -36.74
C VAL A 626 -17.88 31.09 -36.91
N ILE A 627 -17.13 31.19 -35.86
CA ILE A 627 -15.75 30.73 -35.81
C ILE A 627 -15.76 29.35 -35.14
N THR A 628 -15.08 28.38 -35.71
CA THR A 628 -14.98 27.01 -35.17
C THR A 628 -13.55 26.63 -34.99
N ALA A 629 -13.24 26.12 -33.79
CA ALA A 629 -11.97 25.51 -33.43
C ALA A 629 -12.14 23.99 -33.32
N SER A 630 -11.24 23.21 -33.93
CA SER A 630 -11.29 21.75 -33.93
C SER A 630 -9.91 21.10 -33.75
N SER A 631 -9.86 19.99 -33.04
CA SER A 631 -8.70 19.11 -32.92
C SER A 631 -9.22 17.65 -32.91
N GLY A 632 -9.02 16.96 -34.04
CA GLY A 632 -9.70 15.68 -34.30
C GLY A 632 -11.20 15.82 -34.13
N ALA A 633 -11.81 14.92 -33.35
CA ALA A 633 -13.26 14.95 -33.08
C ALA A 633 -13.70 16.03 -32.08
N SER A 634 -12.75 16.64 -31.35
CA SER A 634 -13.07 17.70 -30.39
C SER A 634 -13.30 19.02 -31.10
N MET A 635 -14.47 19.66 -30.90
CA MET A 635 -14.84 20.88 -31.60
C MET A 635 -15.65 21.83 -30.70
N LYS A 636 -15.39 23.12 -30.83
CA LYS A 636 -16.17 24.21 -30.22
C LYS A 636 -16.37 25.34 -31.22
N SER A 637 -17.52 25.98 -31.19
CA SER A 637 -17.86 27.12 -32.06
C SER A 637 -18.28 28.33 -31.24
N PHE A 638 -18.03 29.53 -31.77
CA PHE A 638 -18.44 30.80 -31.20
C PHE A 638 -18.93 31.75 -32.30
N THR A 639 -20.04 32.43 -32.07
CA THR A 639 -20.56 33.39 -33.02
C THR A 639 -20.09 34.82 -32.65
N ILE A 640 -19.32 35.46 -33.53
CA ILE A 640 -18.99 36.88 -33.48
C ILE A 640 -19.95 37.67 -34.33
N THR A 641 -20.37 38.84 -33.91
CA THR A 641 -21.23 39.72 -34.68
C THR A 641 -20.36 40.88 -35.24
N VAL A 642 -20.22 40.97 -36.56
CA VAL A 642 -19.56 42.06 -37.23
C VAL A 642 -20.62 43.10 -37.58
N THR A 643 -20.44 44.35 -37.09
CA THR A 643 -21.41 45.43 -37.27
C THR A 643 -20.93 46.47 -38.31
N ALA A 644 -21.86 47.14 -38.96
CA ALA A 644 -21.53 48.23 -39.83
C ALA A 644 -20.90 49.43 -39.06
N PRO A 645 -19.98 50.19 -39.68
CA PRO A 645 -19.56 51.48 -39.11
C PRO A 645 -20.78 52.39 -38.95
N ARG A 646 -20.83 53.14 -37.86
CA ARG A 646 -21.86 54.17 -37.64
C ARG A 646 -21.62 55.38 -38.52
#